data_9ba54a2ac9bd4084c702b7d024d7acfe
#
_entry.id   9ba54a2ac9bd4084c702b7d024d7acfe
#
_cell.length_a   1.000
_cell.length_b   1.000
_cell.length_c   1.000
_cell.angle_alpha   90.00
_cell.angle_beta   90.00
_cell.angle_gamma   90.00
#
_symmetry.space_group_name_H-M   'P 1'
#
loop_
_entity.id
_entity.type
_entity.pdbx_description
1 polymer ?
#
loop_
_entity_poly.entity_id
_entity_poly.type
_entity_poly.pdbx_seq_one_letter_code
_entity_poly.pdbx_strand_id
1 'polypeptide(L)'
;MLKGLGVEVWHKSELGCVRFLEYDANRIDQETAGMRTRIEAAGHQWIGGLVCERISLQRNHDLPSEGFVSLSRSEAGWVALFGFGGLQAEALAELAPPCRWPIPTVTVAQALQELEAHLLGRIWLGRLRGTSPLTTPAKLQLFLKALWTSVALAEAGKLSLLELNPVALDSTGMPRPLDAVGRRQPPAPPRRAPPSGFLDALRAPQRIALAGVSAQDATSVGRTILENLRRHSLPPGNLLLVKPGLSEMLGLPCVPDIAALRTRPVDLLLLALPAKAAAEALTTLIQQGGGATAVAVAAGGIGDGADHAGLGTSLRRLLDETRAAGKWTPAVLGPNFLGHWVPATGLDTSFIPADKLTPPLSRGGSLTLLSQSGALLLCRRSRQPQMGFRLGVALGNQMDVCLADMLSSLSGDASPGPVAAYIEGFGPGQLTATAEAVNRLRQGSAHVVFHRAGCTTEGQAAAASHTGAMAGDLTLERSLLERSGARFTSSLAEFDSVLAWLGAFPQLRPGPVGVVTNAGFESVNGSDLFGPRLPAARLDDSATQGLQTLLSGQKLEGLVSARLPLDLTPMASESAYLAAVELVLGSAAVVVVGLVPFTRRLQTGADAAKGFADSLAALAQQQGKPLGVVIDAGKEYDAYQEAFTAAGLPVFDRMESALLGLRVLG
;
A
#
# COMPACT_ATOMS: atom_id res chain seq x y z
N MET A 1 34.92 -27.03 22.51
CA MET A 1 34.92 -26.53 21.11
C MET A 1 35.69 -25.22 21.06
N LEU A 2 36.61 -25.05 20.12
CA LEU A 2 37.36 -23.83 19.86
C LEU A 2 36.87 -23.21 18.57
N LYS A 3 36.64 -21.89 18.56
CA LYS A 3 36.26 -21.10 17.38
C LYS A 3 37.25 -19.95 17.19
N GLY A 4 37.73 -19.78 15.94
CA GLY A 4 38.48 -18.61 15.54
C GLY A 4 37.52 -17.46 15.19
N LEU A 5 37.81 -16.26 15.67
CA LEU A 5 37.05 -15.04 15.45
C LEU A 5 37.85 -14.07 14.60
N GLY A 6 37.24 -13.55 13.54
CA GLY A 6 37.80 -12.50 12.70
C GLY A 6 36.73 -11.49 12.26
N VAL A 7 37.15 -10.27 11.91
CA VAL A 7 36.28 -9.25 11.35
C VAL A 7 35.75 -9.75 10.00
N GLU A 8 34.44 -9.72 9.79
CA GLU A 8 33.75 -10.16 8.56
C GLU A 8 33.92 -11.64 8.19
N VAL A 9 34.31 -12.50 9.18
CA VAL A 9 34.37 -13.95 8.98
C VAL A 9 32.99 -14.56 9.26
N TRP A 10 32.19 -14.77 8.22
CA TRP A 10 30.83 -15.31 8.31
C TRP A 10 30.82 -16.84 8.34
N HIS A 11 31.65 -17.49 7.51
CA HIS A 11 31.70 -18.95 7.30
C HIS A 11 32.91 -19.60 7.98
N LYS A 12 32.93 -19.56 9.33
CA LYS A 12 34.06 -20.06 10.15
C LYS A 12 34.42 -21.53 9.90
N SER A 13 33.41 -22.36 9.62
CA SER A 13 33.61 -23.80 9.35
C SER A 13 34.36 -24.06 8.05
N GLU A 14 34.08 -23.28 6.99
CA GLU A 14 34.73 -23.39 5.68
C GLU A 14 36.22 -23.02 5.74
N LEU A 15 36.56 -22.05 6.61
CA LEU A 15 37.94 -21.66 6.87
C LEU A 15 38.66 -22.60 7.85
N GLY A 16 37.99 -23.69 8.29
CA GLY A 16 38.56 -24.61 9.28
C GLY A 16 38.79 -23.97 10.65
N CYS A 17 38.02 -22.91 10.97
CA CYS A 17 38.12 -22.14 12.20
C CYS A 17 37.13 -22.60 13.29
N VAL A 18 36.62 -23.84 13.20
CA VAL A 18 35.87 -24.53 14.25
C VAL A 18 36.50 -25.89 14.52
N ARG A 19 36.92 -26.16 15.79
CA ARG A 19 37.53 -27.42 16.21
C ARG A 19 36.89 -27.96 17.47
N PHE A 20 36.67 -29.27 17.48
CA PHE A 20 36.27 -29.99 18.69
C PHE A 20 37.51 -30.61 19.28
N LEU A 21 37.89 -30.15 20.46
CA LEU A 21 39.10 -30.58 21.18
C LEU A 21 38.73 -31.00 22.60
N GLU A 22 39.49 -31.97 23.15
CA GLU A 22 39.56 -32.13 24.60
C GLU A 22 40.28 -30.92 25.22
N TYR A 23 39.96 -30.59 26.48
CA TYR A 23 40.56 -29.43 27.12
C TYR A 23 42.05 -29.72 27.42
N ASP A 24 42.92 -29.11 26.61
CA ASP A 24 44.37 -29.10 26.76
C ASP A 24 44.86 -27.70 26.34
N ALA A 25 45.48 -26.98 27.27
CA ALA A 25 45.89 -25.60 27.03
C ALA A 25 46.91 -25.49 25.87
N ASN A 26 47.91 -26.38 25.80
CA ASN A 26 48.92 -26.32 24.74
C ASN A 26 48.31 -26.58 23.36
N ARG A 27 47.38 -27.53 23.29
CA ARG A 27 46.67 -27.85 22.03
C ARG A 27 45.71 -26.73 21.61
N ILE A 28 45.08 -26.06 22.57
CA ILE A 28 44.23 -24.89 22.31
C ILE A 28 45.07 -23.76 21.76
N ASP A 29 46.25 -23.48 22.32
CA ASP A 29 47.17 -22.43 21.83
C ASP A 29 47.68 -22.72 20.42
N GLN A 30 48.06 -23.97 20.14
CA GLN A 30 48.54 -24.40 18.83
C GLN A 30 47.43 -24.28 17.77
N GLU A 31 46.21 -24.75 18.04
CA GLU A 31 45.11 -24.66 17.14
C GLU A 31 44.64 -23.21 16.96
N THR A 32 44.69 -22.39 18.00
CA THR A 32 44.38 -20.93 17.91
C THR A 32 45.36 -20.22 16.99
N ALA A 33 46.67 -20.54 17.09
CA ALA A 33 47.67 -19.94 16.17
C ALA A 33 47.43 -20.36 14.70
N GLY A 34 47.07 -21.65 14.48
CA GLY A 34 46.70 -22.12 13.13
C GLY A 34 45.42 -21.47 12.58
N MET A 35 44.41 -21.22 13.41
CA MET A 35 43.20 -20.50 13.02
C MET A 35 43.50 -19.05 12.68
N ARG A 36 44.36 -18.38 13.46
CA ARG A 36 44.83 -17.02 13.17
C ARG A 36 45.45 -16.93 11.78
N THR A 37 46.40 -17.82 11.48
CA THR A 37 47.06 -17.86 10.17
C THR A 37 46.05 -18.01 9.03
N ARG A 38 45.04 -18.89 9.17
CA ARG A 38 44.03 -19.08 8.13
C ARG A 38 43.15 -17.87 7.92
N ILE A 39 42.72 -17.19 8.99
CA ILE A 39 41.90 -16.00 8.93
C ILE A 39 42.67 -14.84 8.29
N GLU A 40 43.92 -14.64 8.69
CA GLU A 40 44.79 -13.59 8.11
C GLU A 40 45.13 -13.89 6.65
N ALA A 41 45.39 -15.15 6.28
CA ALA A 41 45.61 -15.56 4.89
C ALA A 41 44.38 -15.39 4.00
N ALA A 42 43.18 -15.46 4.56
CA ALA A 42 41.94 -15.17 3.86
C ALA A 42 41.63 -13.66 3.77
N GLY A 43 42.54 -12.79 4.23
CA GLY A 43 42.41 -11.33 4.15
C GLY A 43 41.54 -10.70 5.27
N HIS A 44 41.24 -11.44 6.33
CA HIS A 44 40.43 -10.97 7.45
C HIS A 44 41.30 -10.60 8.67
N GLN A 45 40.85 -9.64 9.45
CA GLN A 45 41.53 -9.27 10.67
C GLN A 45 41.18 -10.27 11.79
N TRP A 46 42.21 -10.85 12.42
CA TRP A 46 42.08 -11.72 13.59
C TRP A 46 41.59 -10.96 14.82
N ILE A 47 40.58 -11.49 15.53
CA ILE A 47 40.08 -10.95 16.80
C ILE A 47 40.53 -11.79 17.99
N GLY A 48 40.43 -13.13 17.86
CA GLY A 48 40.77 -14.04 18.99
C GLY A 48 40.26 -15.45 18.79
N GLY A 49 40.59 -16.32 19.75
CA GLY A 49 40.02 -17.65 19.89
C GLY A 49 38.95 -17.68 20.97
N LEU A 50 37.81 -18.31 20.71
CA LEU A 50 36.71 -18.48 21.66
C LEU A 50 36.61 -19.97 22.05
N VAL A 51 36.77 -20.26 23.31
CA VAL A 51 36.54 -21.61 23.86
C VAL A 51 35.07 -21.69 24.31
N CYS A 52 34.32 -22.60 23.73
CA CYS A 52 32.92 -22.82 24.05
C CYS A 52 32.67 -24.19 24.61
N GLU A 53 31.68 -24.31 25.50
CA GLU A 53 31.15 -25.58 25.96
C GLU A 53 30.61 -26.39 24.76
N ARG A 54 30.78 -27.71 24.82
CA ARG A 54 30.16 -28.62 23.85
C ARG A 54 28.75 -28.98 24.33
N ILE A 55 27.77 -28.51 23.63
CA ILE A 55 26.35 -28.78 23.88
C ILE A 55 25.96 -30.11 23.22
N SER A 56 25.33 -31.01 23.99
CA SER A 56 24.70 -32.21 23.43
C SER A 56 23.40 -31.83 22.76
N LEU A 57 23.30 -32.14 21.45
CA LEU A 57 22.17 -31.71 20.60
C LEU A 57 21.23 -32.91 20.35
N GLN A 58 19.93 -32.61 20.36
CA GLN A 58 18.93 -33.49 19.78
C GLN A 58 18.88 -33.29 18.27
N ARG A 59 18.85 -34.38 17.53
CA ARG A 59 18.76 -34.35 16.06
C ARG A 59 17.73 -35.36 15.57
N ASN A 60 17.02 -35.02 14.54
CA ASN A 60 16.31 -35.98 13.71
C ASN A 60 17.32 -36.49 12.67
N HIS A 61 17.56 -37.79 12.61
CA HIS A 61 18.62 -38.36 11.74
C HIS A 61 18.28 -38.21 10.25
N ASP A 62 17.00 -38.16 9.93
CA ASP A 62 16.51 -38.20 8.53
C ASP A 62 16.06 -36.82 8.00
N LEU A 63 15.94 -35.80 8.85
CA LEU A 63 15.44 -34.50 8.47
C LEU A 63 16.32 -33.35 8.99
N PRO A 64 16.47 -32.26 8.22
CA PRO A 64 17.15 -31.05 8.68
C PRO A 64 16.46 -30.52 9.96
N SER A 65 17.24 -30.30 11.02
CA SER A 65 16.72 -29.89 12.33
C SER A 65 17.43 -28.65 12.89
N GLU A 66 18.34 -28.05 12.13
CA GLU A 66 18.99 -26.79 12.48
C GLU A 66 18.16 -25.61 11.98
N GLY A 67 17.96 -24.63 12.84
CA GLY A 67 17.28 -23.38 12.51
C GLY A 67 18.23 -22.20 12.43
N PHE A 68 17.78 -21.10 11.89
CA PHE A 68 18.41 -19.82 12.07
C PHE A 68 17.38 -18.79 12.58
N VAL A 69 17.91 -17.79 13.27
CA VAL A 69 17.17 -16.61 13.69
C VAL A 69 18.00 -15.38 13.33
N SER A 70 17.36 -14.39 12.73
CA SER A 70 17.98 -13.09 12.51
C SER A 70 17.08 -12.02 13.09
N LEU A 71 17.65 -11.11 13.87
CA LEU A 71 17.04 -9.83 14.24
C LEU A 71 17.72 -8.74 13.42
N SER A 72 16.99 -8.09 12.55
CA SER A 72 17.52 -7.01 11.72
C SER A 72 16.70 -5.75 11.91
N ARG A 73 17.39 -4.60 11.91
CA ARG A 73 16.73 -3.30 11.85
C ARG A 73 16.42 -3.00 10.39
N SER A 74 15.15 -2.89 10.08
CA SER A 74 14.63 -2.51 8.78
C SER A 74 13.85 -1.20 8.85
N GLU A 75 13.27 -0.78 7.74
CA GLU A 75 12.32 0.35 7.71
C GLU A 75 11.02 0.06 8.47
N ALA A 76 10.70 -1.21 8.68
CA ALA A 76 9.60 -1.66 9.52
C ALA A 76 9.94 -1.70 11.02
N GLY A 77 11.07 -1.14 11.43
CA GLY A 77 11.63 -1.32 12.78
C GLY A 77 12.43 -2.62 12.88
N TRP A 78 12.38 -3.29 14.03
CA TRP A 78 13.02 -4.58 14.21
C TRP A 78 12.19 -5.70 13.60
N VAL A 79 12.85 -6.57 12.84
CA VAL A 79 12.23 -7.74 12.23
C VAL A 79 13.01 -8.98 12.67
N ALA A 80 12.28 -9.97 13.19
CA ALA A 80 12.83 -11.29 13.42
C ALA A 80 12.52 -12.20 12.22
N LEU A 81 13.53 -12.92 11.74
CA LEU A 81 13.39 -14.01 10.79
C LEU A 81 13.63 -15.33 11.52
N PHE A 82 12.86 -16.35 11.17
CA PHE A 82 13.04 -17.72 11.65
C PHE A 82 12.88 -18.70 10.50
N GLY A 83 13.83 -19.58 10.29
CA GLY A 83 13.79 -20.58 9.24
C GLY A 83 14.82 -21.69 9.42
N PHE A 84 15.02 -22.50 8.37
CA PHE A 84 16.08 -23.49 8.35
C PHE A 84 17.46 -22.83 8.39
N GLY A 85 18.35 -23.35 9.21
CA GLY A 85 19.74 -22.94 9.37
C GLY A 85 20.72 -24.00 8.86
N GLY A 86 22.01 -23.74 9.07
CA GLY A 86 23.09 -24.62 8.67
C GLY A 86 23.40 -24.54 7.15
N LEU A 87 24.14 -25.52 6.66
CA LEU A 87 24.68 -25.50 5.28
C LEU A 87 23.61 -25.58 4.17
N GLN A 88 22.43 -26.09 4.45
CA GLN A 88 21.34 -26.27 3.48
C GLN A 88 20.26 -25.20 3.58
N ALA A 89 20.48 -24.14 4.35
CA ALA A 89 19.48 -23.13 4.67
C ALA A 89 18.87 -22.48 3.41
N GLU A 90 19.69 -22.12 2.42
CA GLU A 90 19.25 -21.47 1.19
C GLU A 90 18.32 -22.38 0.36
N ALA A 91 18.72 -23.62 0.11
CA ALA A 91 17.91 -24.57 -0.64
C ALA A 91 16.58 -24.91 0.07
N LEU A 92 16.59 -24.98 1.38
CA LEU A 92 15.39 -25.27 2.18
C LEU A 92 14.47 -24.04 2.29
N ALA A 93 15.00 -22.83 2.19
CA ALA A 93 14.21 -21.60 2.19
C ALA A 93 13.32 -21.47 0.93
N GLU A 94 13.69 -22.07 -0.19
CA GLU A 94 12.84 -22.14 -1.39
C GLU A 94 11.59 -23.00 -1.17
N LEU A 95 11.71 -24.08 -0.40
CA LEU A 95 10.63 -25.00 -0.10
C LEU A 95 9.77 -24.55 1.09
N ALA A 96 10.41 -23.94 2.08
CA ALA A 96 9.79 -23.43 3.30
C ALA A 96 10.37 -22.04 3.64
N PRO A 97 9.81 -20.98 3.07
CA PRO A 97 10.29 -19.61 3.30
C PRO A 97 10.28 -19.26 4.79
N PRO A 98 11.28 -18.52 5.29
CA PRO A 98 11.35 -18.17 6.70
C PRO A 98 10.15 -17.31 7.14
N CYS A 99 9.68 -17.55 8.36
CA CYS A 99 8.74 -16.68 9.07
C CYS A 99 9.37 -15.29 9.21
N ARG A 100 8.54 -14.23 9.11
CA ARG A 100 8.95 -12.84 9.27
C ARG A 100 8.06 -12.14 10.28
N TRP A 101 8.68 -11.65 11.35
CA TRP A 101 7.96 -11.06 12.47
C TRP A 101 8.41 -9.63 12.74
N PRO A 102 7.68 -8.61 12.24
CA PRO A 102 7.90 -7.22 12.65
C PRO A 102 7.61 -7.04 14.14
N ILE A 103 8.58 -6.51 14.91
CA ILE A 103 8.46 -6.30 16.35
C ILE A 103 8.26 -4.79 16.62
N PRO A 104 7.29 -4.39 17.44
CA PRO A 104 6.39 -5.20 18.29
C PRO A 104 5.07 -5.64 17.65
N THR A 105 4.83 -5.38 16.37
CA THR A 105 3.55 -5.64 15.70
C THR A 105 3.08 -7.09 15.82
N VAL A 106 4.01 -8.04 15.70
CA VAL A 106 3.74 -9.46 15.93
C VAL A 106 3.99 -9.81 17.40
N THR A 107 2.98 -10.35 18.06
CA THR A 107 3.11 -10.84 19.44
C THR A 107 3.84 -12.18 19.47
N VAL A 108 4.43 -12.53 20.63
CA VAL A 108 5.05 -13.85 20.85
C VAL A 108 4.07 -14.99 20.59
N ALA A 109 2.79 -14.82 20.91
CA ALA A 109 1.77 -15.85 20.70
C ALA A 109 1.51 -16.09 19.19
N GLN A 110 1.42 -15.03 18.40
CA GLN A 110 1.29 -15.11 16.94
C GLN A 110 2.54 -15.73 16.30
N ALA A 111 3.73 -15.30 16.72
CA ALA A 111 4.98 -15.87 16.23
C ALA A 111 5.09 -17.37 16.55
N LEU A 112 4.65 -17.80 17.75
CA LEU A 112 4.60 -19.21 18.10
C LEU A 112 3.67 -20.00 17.18
N GLN A 113 2.49 -19.49 16.91
CA GLN A 113 1.52 -20.14 16.02
C GLN A 113 2.09 -20.32 14.60
N GLU A 114 2.76 -19.29 14.07
CA GLU A 114 3.40 -19.36 12.75
C GLU A 114 4.60 -20.30 12.74
N LEU A 115 5.43 -20.29 13.80
CA LEU A 115 6.54 -21.22 13.96
C LEU A 115 6.03 -22.67 14.01
N GLU A 116 4.96 -22.94 14.73
CA GLU A 116 4.34 -24.28 14.81
C GLU A 116 3.78 -24.77 13.47
N ALA A 117 3.35 -23.85 12.61
CA ALA A 117 2.88 -24.15 11.26
C ALA A 117 4.04 -24.30 10.24
N HIS A 118 5.19 -23.64 10.48
CA HIS A 118 6.36 -23.72 9.63
C HIS A 118 6.95 -25.13 9.59
N LEU A 119 7.50 -25.56 8.46
CA LEU A 119 8.01 -26.92 8.27
C LEU A 119 9.03 -27.32 9.35
N LEU A 120 10.00 -26.46 9.67
CA LEU A 120 10.97 -26.71 10.73
C LEU A 120 10.30 -26.86 12.11
N GLY A 121 9.32 -26.03 12.43
CA GLY A 121 8.56 -26.13 13.67
C GLY A 121 7.77 -27.44 13.77
N ARG A 122 7.21 -27.89 12.66
CA ARG A 122 6.53 -29.20 12.59
C ARG A 122 7.50 -30.36 12.80
N ILE A 123 8.73 -30.28 12.28
CA ILE A 123 9.81 -31.25 12.52
C ILE A 123 10.16 -31.24 14.00
N TRP A 124 10.43 -30.07 14.58
CA TRP A 124 10.79 -29.94 15.99
C TRP A 124 9.73 -30.47 16.96
N LEU A 125 8.46 -30.29 16.61
CA LEU A 125 7.32 -30.72 17.43
C LEU A 125 6.84 -32.15 17.12
N GLY A 126 7.53 -32.90 16.22
CA GLY A 126 7.13 -34.24 15.84
C GLY A 126 5.77 -34.33 15.15
N ARG A 127 5.37 -33.29 14.40
CA ARG A 127 4.07 -33.23 13.73
C ARG A 127 4.13 -33.70 12.26
N LEU A 128 5.20 -34.35 11.86
CA LEU A 128 5.34 -35.02 10.58
C LEU A 128 5.33 -36.54 10.76
N ARG A 129 4.82 -37.26 9.76
CA ARG A 129 4.82 -38.74 9.79
C ARG A 129 6.26 -39.26 9.95
N GLY A 130 6.47 -40.12 10.93
CA GLY A 130 7.79 -40.73 11.22
C GLY A 130 8.73 -39.84 12.07
N THR A 131 8.27 -38.70 12.56
CA THR A 131 9.08 -37.85 13.47
C THR A 131 8.64 -37.98 14.93
N SER A 132 9.59 -37.89 15.85
CA SER A 132 9.34 -37.76 17.28
C SER A 132 9.51 -36.30 17.73
N PRO A 133 8.78 -35.86 18.78
CA PRO A 133 8.96 -34.53 19.32
C PRO A 133 10.35 -34.30 19.88
N LEU A 134 11.06 -33.28 19.40
CA LEU A 134 12.37 -32.87 19.92
C LEU A 134 12.24 -31.72 20.94
N THR A 135 11.13 -31.03 20.95
CA THR A 135 10.82 -29.89 21.84
C THR A 135 9.34 -29.82 22.15
N THR A 136 8.93 -28.79 22.91
CA THR A 136 7.53 -28.51 23.25
C THR A 136 7.17 -27.07 22.91
N PRO A 137 5.87 -26.75 22.66
CA PRO A 137 5.43 -25.39 22.44
C PRO A 137 5.83 -24.42 23.55
N ALA A 138 5.81 -24.87 24.81
CA ALA A 138 6.20 -24.04 25.94
C ALA A 138 7.70 -23.61 25.88
N LYS A 139 8.60 -24.49 25.44
CA LYS A 139 10.03 -24.18 25.28
C LYS A 139 10.25 -23.22 24.10
N LEU A 140 9.53 -23.41 22.99
CA LEU A 140 9.56 -22.49 21.86
C LEU A 140 9.05 -21.11 22.27
N GLN A 141 8.00 -21.02 23.08
CA GLN A 141 7.48 -19.76 23.59
C GLN A 141 8.52 -19.03 24.47
N LEU A 142 9.25 -19.77 25.34
CA LEU A 142 10.33 -19.18 26.14
C LEU A 142 11.45 -18.61 25.24
N PHE A 143 11.84 -19.37 24.24
CA PHE A 143 12.84 -18.93 23.27
C PHE A 143 12.40 -17.65 22.53
N LEU A 144 11.16 -17.60 22.03
CA LEU A 144 10.60 -16.42 21.38
C LEU A 144 10.52 -15.21 22.34
N LYS A 145 10.12 -15.41 23.60
CA LYS A 145 10.15 -14.33 24.61
C LYS A 145 11.56 -13.77 24.79
N ALA A 146 12.57 -14.62 24.88
CA ALA A 146 13.96 -14.19 24.99
C ALA A 146 14.38 -13.41 23.73
N LEU A 147 13.98 -13.85 22.54
CA LEU A 147 14.25 -13.15 21.28
C LEU A 147 13.62 -11.75 21.25
N TRP A 148 12.36 -11.60 21.66
CA TRP A 148 11.70 -10.28 21.75
C TRP A 148 12.40 -9.36 22.76
N THR A 149 12.84 -9.89 23.89
CA THR A 149 13.61 -9.12 24.89
C THR A 149 14.98 -8.70 24.35
N SER A 150 15.59 -9.50 23.47
CA SER A 150 16.90 -9.20 22.87
C SER A 150 16.88 -7.96 21.98
N VAL A 151 15.73 -7.51 21.51
CA VAL A 151 15.60 -6.25 20.74
C VAL A 151 16.11 -5.06 21.56
N ALA A 152 15.69 -4.94 22.80
CA ALA A 152 16.15 -3.84 23.67
C ALA A 152 17.68 -3.87 23.90
N LEU A 153 18.26 -5.07 24.03
CA LEU A 153 19.70 -5.26 24.14
C LEU A 153 20.43 -4.90 22.84
N ALA A 154 19.84 -5.26 21.69
CA ALA A 154 20.38 -4.93 20.38
C ALA A 154 20.38 -3.40 20.17
N GLU A 155 19.34 -2.71 20.60
CA GLU A 155 19.26 -1.24 20.55
C GLU A 155 20.30 -0.58 21.44
N ALA A 156 20.43 -1.02 22.70
CA ALA A 156 21.43 -0.53 23.63
C ALA A 156 22.88 -0.77 23.12
N GLY A 157 23.09 -1.92 22.44
CA GLY A 157 24.37 -2.27 21.81
C GLY A 157 24.61 -1.56 20.47
N LYS A 158 23.67 -0.73 19.98
CA LYS A 158 23.72 -0.08 18.65
C LYS A 158 23.89 -1.09 17.52
N LEU A 159 23.26 -2.26 17.64
CA LEU A 159 23.25 -3.26 16.58
C LEU A 159 22.22 -2.87 15.51
N SER A 160 22.52 -3.20 14.27
CA SER A 160 21.55 -3.19 13.14
C SER A 160 21.18 -4.60 12.70
N LEU A 161 21.99 -5.58 13.07
CA LEU A 161 21.78 -7.00 12.78
C LEU A 161 22.31 -7.83 13.96
N LEU A 162 21.55 -8.85 14.36
CA LEU A 162 21.98 -9.96 15.18
C LEU A 162 21.49 -11.24 14.50
N GLU A 163 22.40 -12.06 14.01
CA GLU A 163 22.11 -13.35 13.41
C GLU A 163 22.60 -14.47 14.32
N LEU A 164 21.73 -15.46 14.53
CA LEU A 164 21.97 -16.66 15.31
C LEU A 164 21.85 -17.86 14.36
N ASN A 165 22.98 -18.41 13.92
CA ASN A 165 23.02 -19.48 12.93
C ASN A 165 24.21 -20.41 13.14
N PRO A 166 24.00 -21.73 13.40
CA PRO A 166 22.70 -22.36 13.55
C PRO A 166 22.09 -22.21 14.96
N VAL A 167 20.79 -22.39 15.03
CA VAL A 167 20.04 -22.64 16.27
C VAL A 167 19.67 -24.11 16.30
N ALA A 168 20.10 -24.85 17.33
CA ALA A 168 19.81 -26.25 17.47
C ALA A 168 19.14 -26.54 18.81
N LEU A 169 18.48 -27.71 18.94
CA LEU A 169 17.83 -28.11 20.16
C LEU A 169 18.84 -28.85 21.06
N ASP A 170 19.01 -28.41 22.31
CA ASP A 170 19.85 -29.12 23.30
C ASP A 170 19.19 -30.41 23.77
N SER A 171 19.91 -31.19 24.59
CA SER A 171 19.43 -32.47 25.15
C SER A 171 18.10 -32.34 25.91
N THR A 172 17.75 -31.14 26.36
CA THR A 172 16.48 -30.87 27.04
C THR A 172 15.39 -30.45 26.07
N GLY A 173 15.71 -30.20 24.80
CA GLY A 173 14.80 -29.67 23.78
C GLY A 173 14.65 -28.16 23.81
N MET A 174 15.54 -27.40 24.46
CA MET A 174 15.58 -25.94 24.38
C MET A 174 16.35 -25.51 23.12
N PRO A 175 15.82 -24.54 22.33
CA PRO A 175 16.58 -23.93 21.24
C PRO A 175 17.81 -23.20 21.78
N ARG A 176 18.99 -23.52 21.26
CA ARG A 176 20.28 -22.93 21.62
C ARG A 176 20.97 -22.37 20.39
N PRO A 177 21.29 -21.07 20.35
CA PRO A 177 22.19 -20.52 19.36
C PRO A 177 23.58 -21.11 19.52
N LEU A 178 24.15 -21.63 18.47
CA LEU A 178 25.51 -22.22 18.48
C LEU A 178 26.54 -21.22 17.96
N ASP A 179 26.13 -20.26 17.15
CA ASP A 179 26.95 -19.15 16.69
C ASP A 179 26.11 -17.86 16.57
N ALA A 180 26.80 -16.74 16.69
CA ALA A 180 26.17 -15.42 16.60
C ALA A 180 27.05 -14.44 15.84
N VAL A 181 26.43 -13.63 14.99
CA VAL A 181 27.07 -12.53 14.29
C VAL A 181 26.26 -11.26 14.52
N GLY A 182 26.94 -10.17 14.83
CA GLY A 182 26.31 -8.86 15.04
C GLY A 182 26.98 -7.78 14.17
N ARG A 183 26.16 -6.88 13.60
CA ARG A 183 26.63 -5.68 12.92
C ARG A 183 26.24 -4.47 13.74
N ARG A 184 27.21 -3.60 14.05
CA ARG A 184 26.95 -2.31 14.68
C ARG A 184 26.69 -1.24 13.61
N GLN A 185 25.61 -0.52 13.77
CA GLN A 185 25.28 0.65 12.98
C GLN A 185 24.43 1.58 13.83
N PRO A 186 24.80 2.86 13.95
CA PRO A 186 23.97 3.80 14.69
C PRO A 186 22.58 3.86 14.07
N PRO A 187 21.52 4.01 14.86
CA PRO A 187 20.18 4.19 14.34
C PRO A 187 20.14 5.45 13.47
N ALA A 188 19.45 5.38 12.34
CA ALA A 188 19.09 6.57 11.60
C ALA A 188 18.29 7.52 12.52
N PRO A 189 18.47 8.83 12.43
CA PRO A 189 17.65 9.76 13.19
C PRO A 189 16.18 9.52 12.87
N PRO A 190 15.28 9.61 13.88
CA PRO A 190 13.86 9.41 13.65
C PRO A 190 13.33 10.46 12.67
N ARG A 191 12.53 10.03 11.70
CA ARG A 191 11.85 10.95 10.79
C ARG A 191 10.96 11.91 11.58
N ARG A 192 11.07 13.20 11.28
CA ARG A 192 10.21 14.23 11.86
C ARG A 192 9.00 14.43 10.95
N ALA A 193 7.81 14.26 11.50
CA ALA A 193 6.57 14.51 10.75
C ALA A 193 6.45 16.00 10.37
N PRO A 194 5.81 16.30 9.22
CA PRO A 194 5.48 17.68 8.86
C PRO A 194 4.49 18.28 9.86
N PRO A 195 4.34 19.61 9.93
CA PRO A 195 3.35 20.28 10.77
C PRO A 195 1.93 19.82 10.45
N SER A 196 1.06 19.77 11.46
CA SER A 196 -0.37 19.47 11.29
C SER A 196 -1.09 20.59 10.51
N GLY A 197 -2.31 20.27 10.01
CA GLY A 197 -3.15 21.24 9.30
C GLY A 197 -2.91 21.33 7.78
N PHE A 198 -1.90 20.68 7.23
CA PHE A 198 -1.66 20.69 5.80
C PHE A 198 -2.78 20.02 5.00
N LEU A 199 -3.46 19.03 5.55
CA LEU A 199 -4.58 18.36 4.88
C LEU A 199 -5.77 19.31 4.72
N ASP A 200 -6.05 20.16 5.70
CA ASP A 200 -7.09 21.18 5.61
C ASP A 200 -6.71 22.26 4.58
N ALA A 201 -5.42 22.63 4.54
CA ALA A 201 -4.89 23.54 3.52
C ALA A 201 -4.99 22.97 2.08
N LEU A 202 -5.02 21.65 1.92
CA LEU A 202 -5.29 21.01 0.63
C LEU A 202 -6.79 20.91 0.32
N ARG A 203 -7.63 20.61 1.31
CA ARG A 203 -9.06 20.35 1.11
C ARG A 203 -9.89 21.61 0.93
N ALA A 204 -9.60 22.63 1.72
CA ALA A 204 -10.40 23.84 1.80
C ALA A 204 -9.55 25.09 2.04
N PRO A 205 -8.56 25.37 1.18
CA PRO A 205 -7.72 26.55 1.35
C PRO A 205 -8.57 27.82 1.22
N GLN A 206 -8.46 28.72 2.17
CA GLN A 206 -9.13 30.03 2.13
C GLN A 206 -8.31 31.02 1.32
N ARG A 207 -6.98 30.88 1.30
CA ARG A 207 -6.06 31.72 0.53
C ARG A 207 -4.99 30.90 -0.14
N ILE A 208 -4.80 31.10 -1.44
CA ILE A 208 -3.80 30.43 -2.27
C ILE A 208 -2.84 31.46 -2.86
N ALA A 209 -1.55 31.16 -2.86
CA ALA A 209 -0.55 31.88 -3.64
C ALA A 209 0.05 30.96 -4.71
N LEU A 210 0.34 31.52 -5.88
CA LEU A 210 0.95 30.83 -7.02
C LEU A 210 2.15 31.61 -7.53
N ALA A 211 3.33 30.98 -7.52
CA ALA A 211 4.56 31.49 -8.11
C ALA A 211 4.85 30.79 -9.44
N GLY A 212 5.44 31.50 -10.40
CA GLY A 212 5.83 30.96 -11.72
C GLY A 212 4.78 31.12 -12.82
N VAL A 213 3.85 32.06 -12.66
CA VAL A 213 2.87 32.38 -13.72
C VAL A 213 3.50 33.27 -14.79
N SER A 214 3.27 32.92 -16.07
CA SER A 214 3.62 33.76 -17.21
C SER A 214 2.38 34.47 -17.73
N ALA A 215 2.51 35.78 -18.01
CA ALA A 215 1.49 36.54 -18.70
C ALA A 215 1.49 36.31 -20.24
N GLN A 216 2.70 36.00 -20.77
CA GLN A 216 2.95 35.88 -22.21
C GLN A 216 2.81 34.43 -22.71
N ASP A 217 3.20 33.44 -21.90
CA ASP A 217 3.13 32.02 -22.24
C ASP A 217 1.89 31.36 -21.61
N ALA A 218 0.84 31.20 -22.42
CA ALA A 218 -0.41 30.55 -22.02
C ALA A 218 -0.23 29.03 -21.78
N THR A 219 0.86 28.42 -22.25
CA THR A 219 1.11 26.98 -22.15
C THR A 219 1.97 26.62 -20.94
N SER A 220 2.47 27.62 -20.20
CA SER A 220 3.30 27.38 -19.01
C SER A 220 2.53 26.67 -17.89
N VAL A 221 3.25 25.85 -17.14
CA VAL A 221 2.72 25.09 -15.97
C VAL A 221 1.94 26.02 -15.03
N GLY A 222 2.53 27.14 -14.63
CA GLY A 222 1.87 28.08 -13.73
C GLY A 222 0.61 28.72 -14.31
N ARG A 223 0.57 28.94 -15.63
CA ARG A 223 -0.63 29.46 -16.29
C ARG A 223 -1.76 28.46 -16.30
N THR A 224 -1.48 27.21 -16.60
CA THR A 224 -2.48 26.12 -16.57
C THR A 224 -3.03 25.90 -15.16
N ILE A 225 -2.18 25.89 -14.13
CA ILE A 225 -2.64 25.83 -12.73
C ILE A 225 -3.57 27.00 -12.41
N LEU A 226 -3.20 28.22 -12.81
CA LEU A 226 -4.03 29.40 -12.58
C LEU A 226 -5.42 29.28 -13.23
N GLU A 227 -5.48 28.77 -14.44
CA GLU A 227 -6.75 28.58 -15.16
C GLU A 227 -7.64 27.52 -14.49
N ASN A 228 -7.04 26.46 -13.97
CA ASN A 228 -7.74 25.46 -13.19
C ASN A 228 -8.25 26.04 -11.86
N LEU A 229 -7.42 26.80 -11.13
CA LEU A 229 -7.80 27.44 -9.88
C LEU A 229 -8.91 28.47 -10.01
N ARG A 230 -9.04 29.14 -11.16
CA ARG A 230 -10.13 30.09 -11.42
C ARG A 230 -11.53 29.46 -11.43
N ARG A 231 -11.62 28.14 -11.53
CA ARG A 231 -12.89 27.41 -11.41
C ARG A 231 -13.29 27.17 -9.95
N HIS A 232 -12.33 27.27 -9.04
CA HIS A 232 -12.56 27.14 -7.62
C HIS A 232 -13.12 28.45 -7.05
N SER A 233 -14.17 28.35 -6.24
CA SER A 233 -14.84 29.53 -5.64
C SER A 233 -14.04 30.07 -4.47
N LEU A 234 -12.96 30.80 -4.73
CA LEU A 234 -12.25 31.56 -3.70
C LEU A 234 -12.86 32.96 -3.55
N PRO A 235 -12.90 33.52 -2.32
CA PRO A 235 -13.25 34.93 -2.14
C PRO A 235 -12.34 35.84 -2.95
N PRO A 236 -12.85 36.97 -3.48
CA PRO A 236 -12.05 37.94 -4.21
C PRO A 236 -10.82 38.39 -3.42
N GLY A 237 -9.65 38.40 -4.06
CA GLY A 237 -8.38 38.78 -3.44
C GLY A 237 -7.69 37.68 -2.63
N ASN A 238 -8.25 36.49 -2.54
CA ASN A 238 -7.64 35.36 -1.84
C ASN A 238 -6.83 34.42 -2.76
N LEU A 239 -6.87 34.64 -4.08
CA LEU A 239 -5.92 34.06 -5.03
C LEU A 239 -4.85 35.10 -5.36
N LEU A 240 -3.59 34.84 -4.97
CA LEU A 240 -2.46 35.76 -5.09
C LEU A 240 -1.46 35.22 -6.10
N LEU A 241 -0.81 36.10 -6.84
CA LEU A 241 0.35 35.74 -7.64
C LEU A 241 1.64 36.27 -6.99
N VAL A 242 2.69 35.47 -7.01
CA VAL A 242 4.03 35.94 -6.61
C VAL A 242 4.76 36.39 -7.86
N LYS A 243 4.88 37.71 -8.04
CA LYS A 243 5.46 38.31 -9.24
C LYS A 243 6.19 39.61 -8.92
N PRO A 244 7.53 39.68 -9.09
CA PRO A 244 8.29 40.91 -8.89
C PRO A 244 7.84 42.03 -9.82
N GLY A 245 7.81 43.26 -9.29
CA GLY A 245 7.57 44.47 -10.07
C GLY A 245 6.15 44.75 -10.52
N LEU A 246 5.17 43.90 -10.13
CA LEU A 246 3.74 44.09 -10.48
C LEU A 246 2.90 44.08 -9.20
N SER A 247 1.91 44.96 -9.13
CA SER A 247 0.86 44.94 -8.11
C SER A 247 -0.34 44.08 -8.50
N GLU A 248 -0.51 43.88 -9.81
CA GLU A 248 -1.61 43.10 -10.39
C GLU A 248 -1.14 42.40 -11.68
N MET A 249 -1.61 41.19 -11.95
CA MET A 249 -1.40 40.48 -13.21
C MET A 249 -2.60 39.58 -13.50
N LEU A 250 -3.11 39.61 -14.74
CA LEU A 250 -4.24 38.80 -15.17
C LEU A 250 -5.50 38.99 -14.29
N GLY A 251 -5.72 40.22 -13.79
CA GLY A 251 -6.85 40.55 -12.90
C GLY A 251 -6.72 40.01 -11.48
N LEU A 252 -5.51 39.60 -11.03
CA LEU A 252 -5.24 39.10 -9.70
C LEU A 252 -4.17 39.92 -9.00
N PRO A 253 -4.30 40.13 -7.68
CA PRO A 253 -3.28 40.85 -6.89
C PRO A 253 -1.96 40.10 -6.87
N CYS A 254 -0.87 40.84 -6.98
CA CYS A 254 0.48 40.32 -6.91
C CYS A 254 1.16 40.73 -5.58
N VAL A 255 1.98 39.81 -5.06
CA VAL A 255 3.00 40.11 -4.04
C VAL A 255 4.39 40.06 -4.70
N PRO A 256 5.34 40.91 -4.27
CA PRO A 256 6.61 41.07 -4.99
C PRO A 256 7.49 39.83 -4.94
N ASP A 257 7.46 39.08 -3.85
CA ASP A 257 8.29 37.90 -3.62
C ASP A 257 7.69 36.96 -2.55
N ILE A 258 8.38 35.87 -2.29
CA ILE A 258 8.01 34.88 -1.25
C ILE A 258 8.06 35.51 0.15
N ALA A 259 8.97 36.46 0.40
CA ALA A 259 9.13 37.09 1.73
C ALA A 259 7.88 37.90 2.12
N ALA A 260 7.20 38.47 1.18
CA ALA A 260 5.97 39.23 1.41
C ALA A 260 4.81 38.35 1.96
N LEU A 261 4.85 37.03 1.75
CA LEU A 261 3.87 36.09 2.33
C LEU A 261 3.92 36.03 3.86
N ARG A 262 5.02 36.48 4.49
CA ARG A 262 5.08 36.52 5.96
C ARG A 262 4.03 37.47 6.55
N THR A 263 3.77 38.59 5.88
CA THR A 263 2.78 39.57 6.32
C THR A 263 1.36 39.27 5.76
N ARG A 264 1.30 38.44 4.73
CA ARG A 264 0.05 38.00 4.10
C ARG A 264 0.05 36.49 3.92
N PRO A 265 -0.03 35.71 5.01
CA PRO A 265 0.10 34.26 4.95
C PRO A 265 -1.03 33.60 4.17
N VAL A 266 -0.70 32.45 3.55
CA VAL A 266 -1.62 31.64 2.76
C VAL A 266 -1.72 30.24 3.31
N ASP A 267 -2.82 29.55 3.02
CA ASP A 267 -2.97 28.14 3.39
C ASP A 267 -2.15 27.27 2.46
N LEU A 268 -2.18 27.58 1.15
CA LEU A 268 -1.46 26.81 0.14
C LEU A 268 -0.63 27.72 -0.76
N LEU A 269 0.67 27.43 -0.85
CA LEU A 269 1.58 28.04 -1.83
C LEU A 269 1.93 27.00 -2.90
N LEU A 270 1.71 27.36 -4.15
CA LEU A 270 2.06 26.52 -5.32
C LEU A 270 3.30 27.09 -6.00
N LEU A 271 4.36 26.32 -6.10
CA LEU A 271 5.63 26.66 -6.74
C LEU A 271 5.71 25.99 -8.13
N ALA A 272 5.31 26.73 -9.16
CA ALA A 272 5.45 26.33 -10.58
C ALA A 272 6.72 26.99 -11.18
N LEU A 273 7.84 26.84 -10.48
CA LEU A 273 9.14 27.41 -10.79
C LEU A 273 10.13 26.31 -11.22
N PRO A 274 11.20 26.61 -11.98
CA PRO A 274 12.31 25.67 -12.19
C PRO A 274 12.93 25.22 -10.86
N ALA A 275 13.52 24.02 -10.84
CA ALA A 275 14.03 23.35 -9.62
C ALA A 275 14.84 24.26 -8.69
N LYS A 276 15.85 24.96 -9.22
CA LYS A 276 16.69 25.86 -8.44
C LYS A 276 15.90 27.02 -7.81
N ALA A 277 15.05 27.67 -8.59
CA ALA A 277 14.23 28.78 -8.11
C ALA A 277 13.17 28.33 -7.09
N ALA A 278 12.61 27.15 -7.25
CA ALA A 278 11.69 26.54 -6.28
C ALA A 278 12.41 26.21 -4.96
N ALA A 279 13.63 25.69 -5.03
CA ALA A 279 14.45 25.42 -3.85
C ALA A 279 14.85 26.71 -3.10
N GLU A 280 15.21 27.76 -3.82
CA GLU A 280 15.51 29.07 -3.24
C GLU A 280 14.28 29.70 -2.57
N ALA A 281 13.11 29.64 -3.24
CA ALA A 281 11.83 30.10 -2.70
C ALA A 281 11.45 29.38 -1.40
N LEU A 282 11.59 28.06 -1.38
CA LEU A 282 11.30 27.26 -0.18
C LEU A 282 12.30 27.55 0.95
N THR A 283 13.58 27.69 0.64
CA THR A 283 14.62 28.08 1.60
C THR A 283 14.29 29.42 2.25
N THR A 284 13.93 30.44 1.44
CA THR A 284 13.52 31.75 1.92
C THR A 284 12.34 31.66 2.88
N LEU A 285 11.31 30.88 2.50
CA LEU A 285 10.10 30.69 3.30
C LEU A 285 10.43 30.07 4.68
N ILE A 286 11.29 29.04 4.70
CA ILE A 286 11.71 28.36 5.95
C ILE A 286 12.52 29.32 6.84
N GLN A 287 13.49 30.04 6.26
CA GLN A 287 14.36 30.94 7.00
C GLN A 287 13.64 32.14 7.61
N GLN A 288 12.60 32.64 6.94
CA GLN A 288 11.79 33.75 7.47
C GLN A 288 10.80 33.31 8.57
N GLY A 289 10.52 32.01 8.69
CA GLY A 289 9.69 31.46 9.76
C GLY A 289 8.20 31.75 9.64
N GLY A 290 7.62 31.70 8.44
CA GLY A 290 6.18 31.89 8.22
C GLY A 290 5.83 32.16 6.75
N GLY A 291 4.53 32.17 6.42
CA GLY A 291 4.02 32.57 5.11
C GLY A 291 3.10 31.58 4.42
N ALA A 292 3.20 30.27 4.68
CA ALA A 292 2.31 29.26 4.10
C ALA A 292 2.17 28.04 5.02
N THR A 293 0.97 27.51 5.17
CA THR A 293 0.76 26.25 5.91
C THR A 293 1.28 25.06 5.13
N ALA A 294 0.93 24.98 3.85
CA ALA A 294 1.40 23.94 2.93
C ALA A 294 2.06 24.56 1.69
N VAL A 295 3.09 23.90 1.18
CA VAL A 295 3.78 24.27 -0.05
C VAL A 295 3.78 23.07 -0.99
N ALA A 296 3.29 23.24 -2.21
CA ALA A 296 3.34 22.22 -3.25
C ALA A 296 4.35 22.61 -4.33
N VAL A 297 5.32 21.75 -4.59
CA VAL A 297 6.43 21.99 -5.51
C VAL A 297 6.23 21.18 -6.79
N ALA A 298 5.85 21.86 -7.88
CA ALA A 298 5.59 21.19 -9.16
C ALA A 298 6.87 20.73 -9.88
N ALA A 299 8.01 21.36 -9.62
CA ALA A 299 9.26 21.04 -10.29
C ALA A 299 9.74 19.61 -10.01
N GLY A 300 10.20 18.91 -11.05
CA GLY A 300 11.11 17.77 -10.95
C GLY A 300 12.57 18.23 -10.79
N GLY A 301 13.52 17.30 -10.66
CA GLY A 301 14.94 17.61 -10.46
C GLY A 301 15.30 18.05 -9.03
N ILE A 302 14.46 17.71 -8.07
CA ILE A 302 14.71 17.91 -6.63
C ILE A 302 14.44 16.58 -5.93
N GLY A 303 15.51 15.93 -5.42
CA GLY A 303 15.41 14.67 -4.69
C GLY A 303 14.99 13.46 -5.53
N ASP A 304 15.21 13.50 -6.83
CA ASP A 304 15.03 12.41 -7.78
C ASP A 304 16.35 12.12 -8.54
N GLY A 305 16.32 11.19 -9.49
CA GLY A 305 17.51 10.81 -10.28
C GLY A 305 18.14 11.95 -11.09
N ALA A 306 17.42 13.06 -11.31
CA ALA A 306 17.89 14.25 -12.00
C ALA A 306 18.44 15.33 -11.05
N ASP A 307 18.42 15.12 -9.74
CA ASP A 307 18.93 16.06 -8.72
C ASP A 307 20.46 16.00 -8.59
N HIS A 308 21.16 16.36 -9.64
CA HIS A 308 22.62 16.38 -9.64
C HIS A 308 23.24 17.45 -8.71
N ALA A 309 22.45 18.44 -8.28
CA ALA A 309 22.89 19.49 -7.39
C ALA A 309 22.64 19.18 -5.89
N GLY A 310 22.01 18.06 -5.57
CA GLY A 310 21.68 17.68 -4.19
C GLY A 310 20.68 18.61 -3.51
N LEU A 311 19.81 19.25 -4.27
CA LEU A 311 18.82 20.20 -3.76
C LEU A 311 17.85 19.54 -2.78
N GLY A 312 17.37 18.33 -3.09
CA GLY A 312 16.46 17.56 -2.23
C GLY A 312 17.08 17.22 -0.88
N THR A 313 18.34 16.76 -0.88
CA THR A 313 19.07 16.46 0.36
C THR A 313 19.27 17.72 1.21
N SER A 314 19.63 18.84 0.58
CA SER A 314 19.85 20.11 1.27
C SER A 314 18.57 20.67 1.89
N LEU A 315 17.46 20.63 1.15
CA LEU A 315 16.16 21.07 1.64
C LEU A 315 15.61 20.17 2.76
N ARG A 316 15.73 18.85 2.63
CA ARG A 316 15.34 17.92 3.68
C ARG A 316 16.10 18.18 4.97
N ARG A 317 17.42 18.33 4.87
CA ARG A 317 18.26 18.68 6.03
C ARG A 317 17.82 19.99 6.67
N LEU A 318 17.56 21.04 5.86
CA LEU A 318 17.09 22.33 6.37
C LEU A 318 15.76 22.21 7.12
N LEU A 319 14.79 21.44 6.59
CA LEU A 319 13.51 21.17 7.26
C LEU A 319 13.73 20.44 8.59
N ASP A 320 14.55 19.39 8.59
CA ASP A 320 14.81 18.57 9.77
C ASP A 320 15.53 19.35 10.87
N GLU A 321 16.56 20.13 10.52
CA GLU A 321 17.30 20.98 11.45
C GLU A 321 16.41 22.09 12.04
N THR A 322 15.58 22.73 11.19
CA THR A 322 14.65 23.77 11.62
C THR A 322 13.60 23.23 12.60
N ARG A 323 13.04 22.07 12.30
CA ARG A 323 12.09 21.38 13.19
C ARG A 323 12.75 20.87 14.47
N ALA A 324 14.01 20.40 14.38
CA ALA A 324 14.79 20.00 15.54
C ALA A 324 15.01 21.15 16.52
N ALA A 325 15.15 22.36 16.00
CA ALA A 325 15.28 23.59 16.78
C ALA A 325 13.92 24.14 17.30
N GLY A 326 12.81 23.42 17.10
CA GLY A 326 11.46 23.87 17.49
C GLY A 326 10.94 25.08 16.71
N LYS A 327 11.56 25.37 15.55
CA LYS A 327 11.18 26.51 14.71
C LYS A 327 10.10 26.10 13.70
N TRP A 328 9.38 27.09 13.21
CA TRP A 328 8.35 26.90 12.21
C TRP A 328 8.91 26.41 10.86
N THR A 329 8.18 25.49 10.22
CA THR A 329 8.36 25.09 8.83
C THR A 329 6.99 24.89 8.18
N PRO A 330 6.86 25.04 6.86
CA PRO A 330 5.68 24.57 6.18
C PRO A 330 5.67 23.03 6.10
N ALA A 331 4.51 22.46 5.73
CA ALA A 331 4.45 21.12 5.19
C ALA A 331 4.69 21.16 3.68
N VAL A 332 5.62 20.34 3.15
CA VAL A 332 6.02 20.39 1.73
C VAL A 332 5.57 19.15 1.00
N LEU A 333 4.73 19.32 -0.04
CA LEU A 333 4.26 18.27 -0.94
C LEU A 333 5.15 18.21 -2.19
N GLY A 334 5.42 17.01 -2.65
CA GLY A 334 6.34 16.78 -3.77
C GLY A 334 7.80 16.67 -3.31
N PRO A 335 8.76 17.22 -4.06
CA PRO A 335 8.72 17.79 -5.41
C PRO A 335 8.13 16.85 -6.46
N ASN A 336 8.09 17.31 -7.71
CA ASN A 336 7.39 16.61 -8.79
C ASN A 336 5.88 16.40 -8.48
N PHE A 337 5.27 17.42 -7.85
CA PHE A 337 3.87 17.42 -7.47
C PHE A 337 3.01 17.77 -8.68
N LEU A 338 2.32 16.79 -9.24
CA LEU A 338 1.48 17.00 -10.42
C LEU A 338 0.21 17.79 -10.10
N GLY A 339 -0.26 17.73 -8.89
CA GLY A 339 -1.46 18.40 -8.42
C GLY A 339 -2.33 17.54 -7.50
N HIS A 340 -3.40 18.17 -7.03
CA HIS A 340 -4.47 17.50 -6.29
C HIS A 340 -5.81 18.11 -6.71
N TRP A 341 -6.91 17.41 -6.43
CA TRP A 341 -8.26 17.90 -6.64
C TRP A 341 -9.22 17.52 -5.52
N VAL A 342 -10.18 18.42 -5.30
CA VAL A 342 -11.31 18.25 -4.38
C VAL A 342 -12.59 18.49 -5.15
N PRO A 343 -13.28 17.45 -5.64
CA PRO A 343 -14.46 17.60 -6.49
C PRO A 343 -15.57 18.43 -5.87
N ALA A 344 -15.80 18.30 -4.58
CA ALA A 344 -16.87 19.01 -3.86
C ALA A 344 -16.76 20.54 -3.94
N THR A 345 -15.54 21.08 -4.08
CA THR A 345 -15.27 22.52 -4.16
C THR A 345 -14.81 22.98 -5.54
N GLY A 346 -14.64 22.04 -6.48
CA GLY A 346 -14.05 22.33 -7.80
C GLY A 346 -12.57 22.69 -7.76
N LEU A 347 -11.89 22.48 -6.62
CA LEU A 347 -10.45 22.75 -6.49
C LEU A 347 -9.66 21.76 -7.35
N ASP A 348 -8.83 22.29 -8.25
CA ASP A 348 -7.90 21.55 -9.10
C ASP A 348 -6.60 22.33 -9.24
N THR A 349 -5.52 21.80 -8.68
CA THR A 349 -4.18 22.38 -8.73
C THR A 349 -3.28 21.69 -9.76
N SER A 350 -3.83 20.79 -10.58
CA SER A 350 -3.05 20.13 -11.63
C SER A 350 -2.67 21.13 -12.74
N PHE A 351 -1.57 20.83 -13.41
CA PHE A 351 -1.16 21.59 -14.60
C PHE A 351 -1.63 20.94 -15.92
N ILE A 352 -2.77 20.24 -15.87
CA ILE A 352 -3.38 19.64 -17.05
C ILE A 352 -4.54 20.54 -17.52
N PRO A 353 -4.53 20.98 -18.79
CA PRO A 353 -5.58 21.82 -19.32
C PRO A 353 -6.95 21.11 -19.34
N ALA A 354 -8.02 21.86 -19.14
CA ALA A 354 -9.37 21.30 -19.04
C ALA A 354 -9.91 20.67 -20.33
N ASP A 355 -9.36 21.07 -21.47
CA ASP A 355 -9.67 20.46 -22.78
C ASP A 355 -9.01 19.06 -22.92
N LYS A 356 -8.01 18.73 -22.10
CA LYS A 356 -7.34 17.43 -22.06
C LYS A 356 -7.87 16.51 -20.97
N LEU A 357 -8.37 17.08 -19.88
CA LEU A 357 -8.90 16.30 -18.77
C LEU A 357 -10.11 17.03 -18.16
N THR A 358 -11.27 16.44 -18.30
CA THR A 358 -12.51 16.99 -17.75
C THR A 358 -12.34 17.36 -16.28
N PRO A 359 -12.77 18.56 -15.85
CA PRO A 359 -12.75 18.94 -14.45
C PRO A 359 -13.46 17.90 -13.57
N PRO A 360 -13.02 17.71 -12.32
CA PRO A 360 -13.68 16.76 -11.42
C PRO A 360 -15.14 17.17 -11.23
N LEU A 361 -16.03 16.19 -11.27
CA LEU A 361 -17.45 16.44 -11.07
C LEU A 361 -17.69 16.91 -9.63
N SER A 362 -18.59 17.85 -9.45
CA SER A 362 -18.96 18.45 -8.17
C SER A 362 -19.74 17.50 -7.23
N ARG A 363 -19.98 16.24 -7.62
CA ARG A 363 -20.63 15.25 -6.78
C ARG A 363 -19.66 14.84 -5.66
N GLY A 364 -20.00 15.16 -4.43
CA GLY A 364 -19.23 14.77 -3.26
C GLY A 364 -19.19 13.24 -3.14
N GLY A 365 -17.98 12.68 -3.18
CA GLY A 365 -17.72 11.28 -2.94
C GLY A 365 -17.02 11.07 -1.61
N SER A 366 -16.73 9.81 -1.29
CA SER A 366 -16.03 9.43 -0.05
C SER A 366 -14.63 8.88 -0.30
N LEU A 367 -14.32 8.45 -1.53
CA LEU A 367 -13.06 7.80 -1.87
C LEU A 367 -11.90 8.79 -1.94
N THR A 368 -10.84 8.53 -1.19
CA THR A 368 -9.56 9.23 -1.32
C THR A 368 -8.58 8.40 -2.15
N LEU A 369 -8.00 9.01 -3.19
CA LEU A 369 -6.95 8.38 -4.01
C LEU A 369 -5.62 9.11 -3.81
N LEU A 370 -4.63 8.41 -3.27
CA LEU A 370 -3.26 8.88 -3.08
C LEU A 370 -2.35 8.17 -4.09
N SER A 371 -1.47 8.89 -4.77
CA SER A 371 -0.61 8.26 -5.76
C SER A 371 0.79 8.86 -5.76
N GLN A 372 1.82 8.00 -5.70
CA GLN A 372 3.19 8.44 -5.95
C GLN A 372 3.37 8.86 -7.41
N SER A 373 2.67 8.19 -8.34
CA SER A 373 2.65 8.56 -9.75
C SER A 373 1.54 9.55 -10.06
N GLY A 374 1.91 10.77 -10.45
CA GLY A 374 0.95 11.77 -10.91
C GLY A 374 0.20 11.34 -12.16
N ALA A 375 0.88 10.70 -13.11
CA ALA A 375 0.27 10.20 -14.35
C ALA A 375 -0.80 9.14 -14.08
N LEU A 376 -0.55 8.20 -13.16
CA LEU A 376 -1.54 7.21 -12.77
C LEU A 376 -2.81 7.88 -12.20
N LEU A 377 -2.63 8.87 -11.34
CA LEU A 377 -3.73 9.61 -10.73
C LEU A 377 -4.64 10.22 -11.82
N LEU A 378 -4.03 10.87 -12.84
CA LEU A 378 -4.76 11.47 -13.97
C LEU A 378 -5.47 10.40 -14.81
N CYS A 379 -4.80 9.30 -15.12
CA CYS A 379 -5.39 8.21 -15.90
C CYS A 379 -6.63 7.63 -15.20
N ARG A 380 -6.62 7.50 -13.87
CA ARG A 380 -7.80 7.00 -13.13
C ARG A 380 -8.94 8.00 -13.11
N ARG A 381 -8.64 9.28 -12.92
CA ARG A 381 -9.63 10.34 -13.06
C ARG A 381 -10.26 10.36 -14.46
N SER A 382 -9.43 10.22 -15.52
CA SER A 382 -9.91 10.22 -16.91
C SER A 382 -10.78 9.01 -17.23
N ARG A 383 -10.39 7.81 -16.77
CA ARG A 383 -11.13 6.57 -17.04
C ARG A 383 -12.46 6.48 -16.29
N GLN A 384 -12.53 7.09 -15.13
CA GLN A 384 -13.68 6.95 -14.23
C GLN A 384 -14.11 8.32 -13.68
N PRO A 385 -14.57 9.23 -14.57
CA PRO A 385 -14.91 10.60 -14.19
C PRO A 385 -16.10 10.68 -13.23
N GLN A 386 -16.95 9.64 -13.21
CA GLN A 386 -18.12 9.53 -12.33
C GLN A 386 -17.79 8.94 -10.96
N MET A 387 -16.55 8.45 -10.74
CA MET A 387 -16.15 7.87 -9.48
C MET A 387 -16.29 8.89 -8.35
N GLY A 388 -16.88 8.46 -7.25
CA GLY A 388 -17.13 9.29 -6.07
C GLY A 388 -15.87 9.67 -5.31
N PHE A 389 -14.97 10.42 -5.93
CA PHE A 389 -13.78 10.94 -5.26
C PHE A 389 -14.12 12.04 -4.26
N ARG A 390 -13.56 11.94 -3.07
CA ARG A 390 -13.48 13.00 -2.07
C ARG A 390 -12.23 13.86 -2.29
N LEU A 391 -11.12 13.19 -2.55
CA LEU A 391 -9.80 13.81 -2.67
C LEU A 391 -8.90 12.94 -3.55
N GLY A 392 -8.20 13.54 -4.49
CA GLY A 392 -7.11 12.92 -5.24
C GLY A 392 -5.82 13.72 -5.06
N VAL A 393 -4.72 13.06 -4.69
CA VAL A 393 -3.43 13.72 -4.45
C VAL A 393 -2.29 12.96 -5.13
N ALA A 394 -1.53 13.68 -5.96
CA ALA A 394 -0.21 13.21 -6.42
C ALA A 394 0.82 13.50 -5.33
N LEU A 395 1.49 12.50 -4.79
CA LEU A 395 2.47 12.68 -3.70
C LEU A 395 3.84 13.14 -4.22
N GLY A 396 4.16 12.86 -5.49
CA GLY A 396 5.47 13.14 -6.08
C GLY A 396 6.59 12.40 -5.35
N ASN A 397 7.75 13.06 -5.21
CA ASN A 397 8.97 12.45 -4.64
C ASN A 397 8.93 12.30 -3.10
N GLN A 398 7.88 12.78 -2.43
CA GLN A 398 7.67 12.63 -0.98
C GLN A 398 8.89 13.10 -0.14
N MET A 399 9.44 14.23 -0.50
CA MET A 399 10.60 14.78 0.21
C MET A 399 10.29 15.07 1.69
N ASP A 400 9.09 15.58 1.98
CA ASP A 400 8.61 15.91 3.32
C ASP A 400 7.29 15.21 3.64
N VAL A 401 6.17 15.71 3.13
CA VAL A 401 4.87 15.03 3.27
C VAL A 401 4.89 13.74 2.47
N CYS A 402 4.68 12.61 3.14
CA CYS A 402 4.64 11.30 2.52
C CYS A 402 3.28 10.62 2.72
N LEU A 403 3.13 9.42 2.16
CA LEU A 403 1.93 8.63 2.31
C LEU A 403 1.51 8.42 3.77
N ALA A 404 2.48 8.15 4.67
CA ALA A 404 2.18 7.95 6.09
C ALA A 404 1.54 9.18 6.73
N ASP A 405 2.00 10.39 6.37
CA ASP A 405 1.45 11.65 6.90
C ASP A 405 0.05 11.91 6.39
N MET A 406 -0.20 11.63 5.10
CA MET A 406 -1.53 11.72 4.52
C MET A 406 -2.52 10.78 5.21
N LEU A 407 -2.15 9.50 5.36
CA LEU A 407 -2.99 8.50 6.03
C LEU A 407 -3.20 8.84 7.51
N SER A 408 -2.17 9.32 8.19
CA SER A 408 -2.25 9.77 9.60
C SER A 408 -3.22 10.94 9.75
N SER A 409 -3.12 11.95 8.87
CA SER A 409 -4.04 13.09 8.90
C SER A 409 -5.47 12.68 8.57
N LEU A 410 -5.66 11.79 7.57
CA LEU A 410 -6.98 11.23 7.24
C LEU A 410 -7.59 10.43 8.40
N SER A 411 -6.78 9.75 9.19
CA SER A 411 -7.25 8.96 10.35
C SER A 411 -7.84 9.83 11.48
N GLY A 412 -7.58 11.12 11.48
CA GLY A 412 -8.18 12.10 12.40
C GLY A 412 -9.59 12.55 12.01
N ASP A 413 -10.05 12.22 10.80
CA ASP A 413 -11.40 12.57 10.36
C ASP A 413 -12.47 11.74 11.10
N ALA A 414 -13.61 12.34 11.42
CA ALA A 414 -14.74 11.64 12.02
C ALA A 414 -15.30 10.51 11.12
N SER A 415 -15.17 10.66 9.80
CA SER A 415 -15.53 9.66 8.80
C SER A 415 -14.51 9.68 7.66
N PRO A 416 -13.41 8.94 7.77
CA PRO A 416 -12.30 9.05 6.82
C PRO A 416 -12.64 8.57 5.41
N GLY A 417 -13.66 7.72 5.26
CA GLY A 417 -14.00 7.08 3.98
C GLY A 417 -12.92 6.07 3.53
N PRO A 418 -13.14 5.39 2.41
CA PRO A 418 -12.15 4.48 1.85
C PRO A 418 -10.95 5.25 1.29
N VAL A 419 -9.76 4.65 1.44
CA VAL A 419 -8.51 5.17 0.91
C VAL A 419 -7.88 4.12 0.01
N ALA A 420 -7.58 4.51 -1.22
CA ALA A 420 -6.80 3.73 -2.16
C ALA A 420 -5.47 4.44 -2.42
N ALA A 421 -4.37 3.69 -2.48
CA ALA A 421 -3.06 4.26 -2.73
C ALA A 421 -2.26 3.44 -3.74
N TYR A 422 -1.64 4.13 -4.69
CA TYR A 422 -0.61 3.58 -5.57
C TYR A 422 0.77 3.94 -5.03
N ILE A 423 1.60 2.93 -4.81
CA ILE A 423 2.92 3.08 -4.20
C ILE A 423 4.00 2.35 -5.00
N GLU A 424 5.18 2.96 -5.08
CA GLU A 424 6.38 2.42 -5.74
C GLU A 424 7.47 2.06 -4.72
N GLY A 425 7.37 2.56 -3.49
CA GLY A 425 8.28 2.28 -2.37
C GLY A 425 8.02 3.17 -1.17
N PHE A 426 8.73 2.86 -0.09
CA PHE A 426 8.73 3.64 1.14
C PHE A 426 10.12 4.20 1.40
N GLY A 427 10.21 5.43 1.87
CA GLY A 427 11.43 6.00 2.40
C GLY A 427 11.67 5.60 3.87
N PRO A 428 12.86 5.93 4.41
CA PRO A 428 13.23 5.57 5.79
C PRO A 428 12.20 5.98 6.83
N GLY A 429 11.73 5.02 7.64
CA GLY A 429 10.74 5.21 8.71
C GLY A 429 9.31 5.43 8.26
N GLN A 430 9.03 5.40 6.95
CA GLN A 430 7.68 5.61 6.42
C GLN A 430 6.81 4.37 6.56
N LEU A 431 7.36 3.18 6.43
CA LEU A 431 6.60 1.94 6.43
C LEU A 431 5.88 1.69 7.76
N THR A 432 6.58 1.83 8.89
CA THR A 432 5.99 1.69 10.23
C THR A 432 4.91 2.73 10.48
N ALA A 433 5.19 4.01 10.15
CA ALA A 433 4.22 5.08 10.30
C ALA A 433 2.98 4.86 9.42
N THR A 434 3.17 4.31 8.20
CA THR A 434 2.06 3.90 7.32
C THR A 434 1.23 2.80 7.97
N ALA A 435 1.85 1.77 8.53
CA ALA A 435 1.18 0.67 9.18
C ALA A 435 0.33 1.14 10.38
N GLU A 436 0.87 2.04 11.19
CA GLU A 436 0.14 2.65 12.31
C GLU A 436 -1.07 3.48 11.85
N ALA A 437 -0.90 4.27 10.79
CA ALA A 437 -1.99 5.06 10.22
C ALA A 437 -3.08 4.17 9.60
N VAL A 438 -2.70 3.10 8.90
CA VAL A 438 -3.63 2.08 8.38
C VAL A 438 -4.44 1.46 9.52
N ASN A 439 -3.80 1.08 10.62
CA ASN A 439 -4.49 0.49 11.77
C ASN A 439 -5.53 1.46 12.36
N ARG A 440 -5.19 2.76 12.51
CA ARG A 440 -6.16 3.78 12.95
C ARG A 440 -7.34 3.94 12.00
N LEU A 441 -7.09 4.01 10.69
CA LEU A 441 -8.14 4.08 9.67
C LEU A 441 -9.07 2.86 9.71
N ARG A 442 -8.51 1.67 9.90
CA ARG A 442 -9.27 0.42 10.01
C ARG A 442 -10.13 0.37 11.29
N GLN A 443 -9.64 0.92 12.40
CA GLN A 443 -10.46 1.08 13.62
C GLN A 443 -11.67 1.98 13.37
N GLY A 444 -11.54 2.99 12.51
CA GLY A 444 -12.63 3.80 11.97
C GLY A 444 -13.47 3.14 10.87
N SER A 445 -13.29 1.82 10.63
CA SER A 445 -13.98 1.02 9.61
C SER A 445 -13.71 1.44 8.15
N ALA A 446 -12.69 2.25 7.88
CA ALA A 446 -12.32 2.63 6.52
C ALA A 446 -11.61 1.48 5.79
N HIS A 447 -11.91 1.29 4.51
CA HIS A 447 -11.09 0.45 3.65
C HIS A 447 -9.78 1.15 3.30
N VAL A 448 -8.67 0.42 3.40
CA VAL A 448 -7.36 0.89 2.94
C VAL A 448 -6.79 -0.13 1.97
N VAL A 449 -6.62 0.27 0.72
CA VAL A 449 -6.20 -0.61 -0.37
C VAL A 449 -4.98 -0.05 -1.06
N PHE A 450 -3.96 -0.89 -1.23
CA PHE A 450 -2.72 -0.55 -1.92
C PHE A 450 -2.59 -1.29 -3.24
N HIS A 451 -2.11 -0.57 -4.25
CA HIS A 451 -1.44 -1.16 -5.39
C HIS A 451 0.05 -0.89 -5.28
N ARG A 452 0.85 -1.94 -5.08
CA ARG A 452 2.32 -1.85 -4.97
C ARG A 452 2.93 -2.19 -6.33
N ALA A 453 3.53 -1.19 -6.98
CA ALA A 453 4.29 -1.37 -8.20
C ALA A 453 5.76 -1.74 -7.90
N GLY A 454 6.50 -2.22 -8.90
CA GLY A 454 7.89 -2.64 -8.70
C GLY A 454 8.02 -3.92 -7.88
N CYS A 455 7.20 -4.93 -8.19
CA CYS A 455 7.21 -6.21 -7.48
C CYS A 455 8.19 -7.25 -8.07
N THR A 456 8.83 -6.97 -9.21
CA THR A 456 9.88 -7.80 -9.82
C THR A 456 11.22 -7.08 -9.75
N THR A 457 12.32 -7.79 -10.00
CA THR A 457 13.67 -7.20 -10.06
C THR A 457 13.73 -6.05 -11.06
N GLU A 458 13.16 -6.23 -12.24
CA GLU A 458 13.10 -5.22 -13.30
C GLU A 458 12.21 -4.03 -12.90
N GLY A 459 11.08 -4.34 -12.28
CA GLY A 459 10.16 -3.32 -11.75
C GLY A 459 10.79 -2.49 -10.62
N GLN A 460 11.55 -3.11 -9.72
CA GLN A 460 12.31 -2.41 -8.67
C GLN A 460 13.39 -1.51 -9.26
N ALA A 461 14.14 -2.00 -10.27
CA ALA A 461 15.14 -1.21 -10.96
C ALA A 461 14.52 0.02 -11.66
N ALA A 462 13.36 -0.16 -12.30
CA ALA A 462 12.60 0.94 -12.91
C ALA A 462 12.13 1.96 -11.86
N ALA A 463 11.56 1.51 -10.76
CA ALA A 463 11.10 2.38 -9.67
C ALA A 463 12.26 3.16 -9.03
N ALA A 464 13.39 2.51 -8.77
CA ALA A 464 14.59 3.15 -8.21
C ALA A 464 15.16 4.24 -9.12
N SER A 465 15.18 4.01 -10.45
CA SER A 465 15.64 5.01 -11.41
C SER A 465 14.71 6.22 -11.54
N HIS A 466 13.41 6.01 -11.32
CA HIS A 466 12.39 7.04 -11.51
C HIS A 466 12.18 7.90 -10.25
N THR A 467 12.08 7.28 -9.08
CA THR A 467 11.71 7.98 -7.83
C THR A 467 12.82 8.04 -6.79
N GLY A 468 13.98 7.42 -7.05
CA GLY A 468 15.04 7.26 -6.05
C GLY A 468 14.63 6.37 -4.86
N ALA A 469 13.52 5.66 -4.97
CA ALA A 469 13.06 4.74 -3.94
C ALA A 469 14.04 3.57 -3.79
N MET A 470 14.44 3.29 -2.55
CA MET A 470 15.28 2.11 -2.28
C MET A 470 14.43 0.84 -2.42
N ALA A 471 15.04 -0.23 -2.95
CA ALA A 471 14.42 -1.54 -3.01
C ALA A 471 14.17 -2.05 -1.58
N GLY A 472 12.90 -2.07 -1.16
CA GLY A 472 12.48 -2.62 0.13
C GLY A 472 12.22 -4.13 0.05
N ASP A 473 12.15 -4.81 1.20
CA ASP A 473 11.64 -6.18 1.27
C ASP A 473 10.11 -6.18 1.07
N LEU A 474 9.67 -6.46 -0.15
CA LEU A 474 8.26 -6.47 -0.55
C LEU A 474 7.41 -7.42 0.31
N THR A 475 7.97 -8.55 0.73
CA THR A 475 7.28 -9.52 1.57
C THR A 475 7.03 -8.94 2.96
N LEU A 476 8.01 -8.23 3.49
CA LEU A 476 7.91 -7.54 4.78
C LEU A 476 6.94 -6.35 4.70
N GLU A 477 7.05 -5.51 3.67
CA GLU A 477 6.14 -4.38 3.43
C GLU A 477 4.69 -4.87 3.42
N ARG A 478 4.41 -5.87 2.60
CA ARG A 478 3.08 -6.45 2.46
C ARG A 478 2.59 -7.08 3.75
N SER A 479 3.40 -7.91 4.40
CA SER A 479 3.05 -8.58 5.65
C SER A 479 2.69 -7.57 6.76
N LEU A 480 3.49 -6.52 6.92
CA LEU A 480 3.25 -5.50 7.94
C LEU A 480 1.94 -4.74 7.68
N LEU A 481 1.73 -4.29 6.45
CA LEU A 481 0.55 -3.51 6.09
C LEU A 481 -0.74 -4.36 6.09
N GLU A 482 -0.70 -5.62 5.63
CA GLU A 482 -1.84 -6.53 5.72
C GLU A 482 -2.22 -6.83 7.17
N ARG A 483 -1.25 -7.02 8.06
CA ARG A 483 -1.49 -7.18 9.52
C ARG A 483 -2.11 -5.92 10.13
N SER A 484 -1.79 -4.75 9.61
CA SER A 484 -2.41 -3.49 10.03
C SER A 484 -3.82 -3.31 9.43
N GLY A 485 -4.27 -4.21 8.57
CA GLY A 485 -5.59 -4.23 7.97
C GLY A 485 -5.68 -3.66 6.56
N ALA A 486 -4.56 -3.37 5.90
CA ALA A 486 -4.55 -3.02 4.49
C ALA A 486 -4.89 -4.22 3.60
N ARG A 487 -5.35 -3.92 2.38
CA ARG A 487 -5.55 -4.87 1.29
C ARG A 487 -4.61 -4.52 0.14
N PHE A 488 -4.23 -5.54 -0.64
CA PHE A 488 -3.35 -5.34 -1.79
C PHE A 488 -3.99 -5.90 -3.05
N THR A 489 -3.85 -5.14 -4.13
CA THR A 489 -4.18 -5.60 -5.49
C THR A 489 -2.95 -6.17 -6.18
N SER A 490 -3.15 -7.19 -7.01
CA SER A 490 -2.09 -7.87 -7.77
C SER A 490 -1.87 -7.23 -9.15
N SER A 491 -2.84 -6.46 -9.63
CA SER A 491 -2.79 -5.79 -10.93
C SER A 491 -3.50 -4.43 -10.89
N LEU A 492 -3.20 -3.59 -11.88
CA LEU A 492 -3.93 -2.33 -12.06
C LEU A 492 -5.41 -2.57 -12.41
N ALA A 493 -5.75 -3.68 -13.07
CA ALA A 493 -7.12 -4.04 -13.34
C ALA A 493 -7.91 -4.33 -12.05
N GLU A 494 -7.33 -5.09 -11.12
CA GLU A 494 -7.90 -5.26 -9.77
C GLU A 494 -8.03 -3.92 -9.03
N PHE A 495 -7.03 -3.05 -9.15
CA PHE A 495 -7.05 -1.74 -8.51
C PHE A 495 -8.19 -0.87 -9.06
N ASP A 496 -8.34 -0.82 -10.39
CA ASP A 496 -9.43 -0.10 -11.04
C ASP A 496 -10.81 -0.63 -10.63
N SER A 497 -10.95 -1.95 -10.50
CA SER A 497 -12.16 -2.57 -10.01
C SER A 497 -12.48 -2.20 -8.55
N VAL A 498 -11.47 -2.22 -7.67
CA VAL A 498 -11.63 -1.78 -6.27
C VAL A 498 -12.04 -0.31 -6.21
N LEU A 499 -11.44 0.56 -7.03
CA LEU A 499 -11.79 1.96 -7.09
C LEU A 499 -13.27 2.14 -7.51
N ALA A 500 -13.74 1.40 -8.51
CA ALA A 500 -15.12 1.46 -8.96
C ALA A 500 -16.11 1.03 -7.85
N TRP A 501 -15.83 -0.08 -7.17
CA TRP A 501 -16.66 -0.55 -6.06
C TRP A 501 -16.69 0.44 -4.89
N LEU A 502 -15.54 0.90 -4.41
CA LEU A 502 -15.45 1.80 -3.26
C LEU A 502 -15.91 3.23 -3.58
N GLY A 503 -15.80 3.65 -4.83
CA GLY A 503 -16.33 4.92 -5.30
C GLY A 503 -17.85 4.98 -5.28
N ALA A 504 -18.51 3.87 -5.68
CA ALA A 504 -19.97 3.75 -5.67
C ALA A 504 -20.52 3.36 -4.28
N PHE A 505 -19.82 2.46 -3.58
CA PHE A 505 -20.25 1.92 -2.28
C PHE A 505 -19.14 2.03 -1.23
N PRO A 506 -18.93 3.21 -0.65
CA PRO A 506 -17.82 3.46 0.30
C PRO A 506 -17.83 2.57 1.55
N GLN A 507 -19.02 2.11 1.94
CA GLN A 507 -19.24 1.25 3.12
C GLN A 507 -19.41 -0.24 2.74
N LEU A 508 -19.01 -0.61 1.51
CA LEU A 508 -19.14 -1.97 1.03
C LEU A 508 -18.54 -2.96 2.03
N ARG A 509 -19.36 -3.91 2.48
CA ARG A 509 -18.92 -5.02 3.33
C ARG A 509 -18.92 -6.29 2.50
N PRO A 510 -17.75 -6.89 2.29
CA PRO A 510 -17.67 -8.15 1.57
C PRO A 510 -18.49 -9.24 2.26
N GLY A 511 -19.11 -10.07 1.45
CA GLY A 511 -19.94 -11.17 1.91
C GLY A 511 -20.32 -12.07 0.74
N PRO A 512 -21.30 -12.97 0.88
CA PRO A 512 -21.72 -13.83 -0.20
C PRO A 512 -22.20 -13.05 -1.42
N VAL A 513 -21.66 -13.39 -2.60
CA VAL A 513 -21.93 -12.70 -3.87
C VAL A 513 -22.92 -13.49 -4.72
N GLY A 514 -23.99 -12.82 -5.14
CA GLY A 514 -24.92 -13.31 -6.14
C GLY A 514 -24.54 -12.82 -7.54
N VAL A 515 -24.64 -13.69 -8.53
CA VAL A 515 -24.43 -13.34 -9.94
C VAL A 515 -25.71 -13.64 -10.70
N VAL A 516 -26.19 -12.65 -11.45
CA VAL A 516 -27.34 -12.76 -12.36
C VAL A 516 -26.87 -12.29 -13.74
N THR A 517 -26.95 -13.15 -14.75
CA THR A 517 -26.51 -12.85 -16.12
C THR A 517 -27.46 -13.43 -17.16
N ASN A 518 -27.31 -13.10 -18.43
CA ASN A 518 -27.97 -13.74 -19.57
C ASN A 518 -26.99 -14.52 -20.45
N ALA A 519 -25.80 -14.84 -19.93
CA ALA A 519 -24.76 -15.51 -20.72
C ALA A 519 -24.04 -16.58 -19.88
N GLY A 520 -24.13 -17.83 -20.35
CA GLY A 520 -23.53 -18.95 -19.63
C GLY A 520 -22.04 -18.85 -19.40
N PHE A 521 -21.27 -18.25 -20.32
CA PHE A 521 -19.84 -18.06 -20.15
C PHE A 521 -19.49 -17.18 -18.94
N GLU A 522 -20.28 -16.14 -18.66
CA GLU A 522 -20.08 -15.28 -17.49
C GLU A 522 -20.33 -16.04 -16.18
N SER A 523 -21.36 -16.92 -16.18
CA SER A 523 -21.64 -17.80 -15.03
C SER A 523 -20.48 -18.74 -14.75
N VAL A 524 -19.89 -19.34 -15.80
CA VAL A 524 -18.76 -20.27 -15.67
C VAL A 524 -17.51 -19.52 -15.16
N ASN A 525 -17.09 -18.48 -15.87
CA ASN A 525 -15.90 -17.70 -15.50
C ASN A 525 -16.02 -17.06 -14.11
N GLY A 526 -17.22 -16.57 -13.77
CA GLY A 526 -17.49 -16.04 -12.44
C GLY A 526 -17.37 -17.10 -11.35
N SER A 527 -17.83 -18.33 -11.63
CA SER A 527 -17.77 -19.45 -10.67
C SER A 527 -16.33 -19.85 -10.33
N ASP A 528 -15.40 -19.74 -11.27
CA ASP A 528 -13.99 -20.10 -11.07
C ASP A 528 -13.28 -19.17 -10.05
N LEU A 529 -13.84 -18.00 -9.77
CA LEU A 529 -13.30 -17.02 -8.84
C LEU A 529 -13.81 -17.18 -7.39
N PHE A 530 -14.88 -17.94 -7.19
CA PHE A 530 -15.43 -18.14 -5.86
C PHE A 530 -14.50 -18.94 -4.95
N GLY A 531 -14.48 -18.59 -3.66
CA GLY A 531 -13.62 -19.20 -2.66
C GLY A 531 -13.75 -18.50 -1.30
N PRO A 532 -12.86 -18.78 -0.36
CA PRO A 532 -12.96 -18.24 1.00
C PRO A 532 -13.01 -16.70 1.10
N ARG A 533 -12.32 -16.00 0.19
CA ARG A 533 -12.34 -14.53 0.12
C ARG A 533 -13.44 -13.96 -0.76
N LEU A 534 -14.14 -14.78 -1.50
CA LEU A 534 -15.26 -14.43 -2.36
C LEU A 534 -16.29 -15.55 -2.30
N PRO A 535 -17.06 -15.69 -1.22
CA PRO A 535 -18.05 -16.76 -1.11
C PRO A 535 -19.22 -16.52 -2.05
N ALA A 536 -19.65 -17.59 -2.75
CA ALA A 536 -20.89 -17.55 -3.53
C ALA A 536 -22.11 -17.47 -2.59
N ALA A 537 -23.10 -16.67 -2.95
CA ALA A 537 -24.38 -16.65 -2.25
C ALA A 537 -25.15 -17.94 -2.51
N ARG A 538 -26.02 -18.28 -1.57
CA ARG A 538 -26.99 -19.36 -1.69
C ARG A 538 -28.38 -18.79 -1.53
N LEU A 539 -29.28 -19.17 -2.43
CA LEU A 539 -30.68 -18.79 -2.31
C LEU A 539 -31.30 -19.50 -1.10
N ASP A 540 -32.10 -18.77 -0.34
CA ASP A 540 -32.97 -19.36 0.63
C ASP A 540 -34.23 -20.00 -0.08
N ASP A 541 -35.04 -20.70 0.68
CA ASP A 541 -36.22 -21.42 0.13
C ASP A 541 -37.22 -20.44 -0.49
N SER A 542 -37.40 -19.25 0.10
CA SER A 542 -38.33 -18.25 -0.41
C SER A 542 -37.87 -17.66 -1.73
N ALA A 543 -36.56 -17.28 -1.83
CA ALA A 543 -35.97 -16.80 -3.07
C ALA A 543 -35.95 -17.87 -4.15
N THR A 544 -35.69 -19.12 -3.79
CA THR A 544 -35.75 -20.26 -4.73
C THR A 544 -37.14 -20.44 -5.31
N GLN A 545 -38.17 -20.43 -4.45
CA GLN A 545 -39.58 -20.56 -4.89
C GLN A 545 -40.04 -19.35 -5.72
N GLY A 546 -39.63 -18.14 -5.31
CA GLY A 546 -39.86 -16.91 -6.05
C GLY A 546 -39.28 -16.96 -7.46
N LEU A 547 -38.00 -17.40 -7.58
CA LEU A 547 -37.36 -17.59 -8.88
C LEU A 547 -38.04 -18.63 -9.72
N GLN A 548 -38.46 -19.79 -9.17
CA GLN A 548 -39.20 -20.80 -9.90
C GLN A 548 -40.49 -20.22 -10.45
N THR A 549 -41.24 -19.47 -9.65
CA THR A 549 -42.47 -18.78 -10.09
C THR A 549 -42.19 -17.78 -11.20
N LEU A 550 -41.13 -16.97 -11.07
CA LEU A 550 -40.69 -16.02 -12.11
C LEU A 550 -40.37 -16.74 -13.42
N LEU A 551 -39.57 -17.82 -13.35
CA LEU A 551 -39.14 -18.58 -14.53
C LEU A 551 -40.33 -19.23 -15.25
N SER A 552 -41.28 -19.79 -14.50
CA SER A 552 -42.51 -20.33 -15.08
C SER A 552 -43.34 -19.25 -15.76
N GLY A 553 -43.52 -18.09 -15.13
CA GLY A 553 -44.23 -16.95 -15.71
C GLY A 553 -43.58 -16.39 -16.98
N GLN A 554 -42.26 -16.47 -17.09
CA GLN A 554 -41.46 -16.03 -18.27
C GLN A 554 -41.32 -17.15 -19.32
N LYS A 555 -41.86 -18.33 -19.11
CA LYS A 555 -41.72 -19.55 -19.98
C LYS A 555 -40.26 -19.98 -20.13
N LEU A 556 -39.46 -19.79 -19.08
CA LEU A 556 -38.06 -20.20 -18.96
C LEU A 556 -37.91 -21.49 -18.13
N GLU A 557 -39.01 -22.08 -17.67
CA GLU A 557 -39.01 -23.31 -16.90
C GLU A 557 -38.40 -24.46 -17.73
N GLY A 558 -37.52 -25.24 -17.10
CA GLY A 558 -36.77 -26.30 -17.79
C GLY A 558 -35.57 -25.82 -18.63
N LEU A 559 -35.47 -24.53 -18.92
CA LEU A 559 -34.31 -23.89 -19.59
C LEU A 559 -33.34 -23.28 -18.57
N VAL A 560 -33.86 -22.70 -17.50
CA VAL A 560 -33.10 -22.02 -16.47
C VAL A 560 -33.26 -22.72 -15.13
N SER A 561 -32.18 -22.96 -14.43
CA SER A 561 -32.19 -23.51 -13.08
C SER A 561 -32.21 -22.37 -12.03
N ALA A 562 -33.10 -22.46 -11.04
CA ALA A 562 -33.19 -21.53 -9.92
C ALA A 562 -32.00 -21.73 -8.94
N ARG A 563 -30.79 -21.40 -9.38
CA ARG A 563 -29.52 -21.48 -8.60
C ARG A 563 -28.57 -20.34 -8.97
N LEU A 564 -27.62 -20.04 -8.11
CA LEU A 564 -26.57 -19.07 -8.37
C LEU A 564 -25.27 -19.77 -8.82
N PRO A 565 -24.52 -19.17 -9.75
CA PRO A 565 -24.89 -18.03 -10.61
C PRO A 565 -26.16 -18.30 -11.42
N LEU A 566 -27.02 -17.28 -11.56
CA LEU A 566 -28.27 -17.40 -12.28
C LEU A 566 -28.08 -16.92 -13.72
N ASP A 567 -28.15 -17.85 -14.69
CA ASP A 567 -28.15 -17.54 -16.11
C ASP A 567 -29.62 -17.50 -16.62
N LEU A 568 -30.11 -16.29 -16.85
CA LEU A 568 -31.46 -16.01 -17.32
C LEU A 568 -31.66 -16.31 -18.82
N THR A 569 -30.60 -16.67 -19.54
CA THR A 569 -30.54 -16.83 -20.99
C THR A 569 -30.77 -15.48 -21.76
N PRO A 570 -30.38 -15.40 -23.04
CA PRO A 570 -30.62 -14.19 -23.85
C PRO A 570 -32.11 -13.87 -24.08
N MET A 571 -33.01 -14.73 -23.62
CA MET A 571 -34.47 -14.56 -23.76
C MET A 571 -35.09 -13.73 -22.64
N ALA A 572 -34.36 -13.45 -21.56
CA ALA A 572 -34.85 -12.65 -20.44
C ALA A 572 -35.10 -11.18 -20.82
N SER A 573 -36.21 -10.62 -20.37
CA SER A 573 -36.54 -9.22 -20.48
C SER A 573 -35.94 -8.43 -19.31
N GLU A 574 -35.86 -7.10 -19.43
CA GLU A 574 -35.44 -6.20 -18.33
C GLU A 574 -36.30 -6.40 -17.07
N SER A 575 -37.62 -6.61 -17.23
CA SER A 575 -38.50 -6.89 -16.10
C SER A 575 -38.19 -8.23 -15.40
N ALA A 576 -37.78 -9.24 -16.17
CA ALA A 576 -37.31 -10.50 -15.60
C ALA A 576 -35.98 -10.33 -14.82
N TYR A 577 -35.08 -9.53 -15.35
CA TYR A 577 -33.85 -9.14 -14.63
C TYR A 577 -34.15 -8.45 -13.31
N LEU A 578 -34.99 -7.40 -13.32
CA LEU A 578 -35.34 -6.66 -12.10
C LEU A 578 -35.92 -7.58 -11.02
N ALA A 579 -36.86 -8.44 -11.40
CA ALA A 579 -37.48 -9.39 -10.46
C ALA A 579 -36.46 -10.42 -9.93
N ALA A 580 -35.59 -10.94 -10.81
CA ALA A 580 -34.55 -11.89 -10.39
C ALA A 580 -33.51 -11.24 -9.47
N VAL A 581 -33.04 -10.04 -9.80
CA VAL A 581 -32.08 -9.27 -9.00
C VAL A 581 -32.65 -8.95 -7.61
N GLU A 582 -33.93 -8.57 -7.52
CA GLU A 582 -34.62 -8.32 -6.25
C GLU A 582 -34.59 -9.55 -5.34
N LEU A 583 -34.94 -10.72 -5.89
CA LEU A 583 -34.91 -12.00 -5.16
C LEU A 583 -33.48 -12.37 -4.71
N VAL A 584 -32.51 -12.20 -5.59
CA VAL A 584 -31.10 -12.52 -5.28
C VAL A 584 -30.53 -11.55 -4.27
N LEU A 585 -30.86 -10.26 -4.31
CA LEU A 585 -30.47 -9.28 -3.28
C LEU A 585 -30.99 -9.70 -1.89
N GLY A 586 -32.12 -10.39 -1.79
CA GLY A 586 -32.60 -10.96 -0.52
C GLY A 586 -31.58 -11.89 0.13
N SER A 587 -30.92 -12.75 -0.66
CA SER A 587 -30.01 -13.82 -0.20
C SER A 587 -28.52 -13.48 -0.29
N ALA A 588 -28.12 -12.46 -1.02
CA ALA A 588 -26.71 -12.05 -1.22
C ALA A 588 -26.33 -10.80 -0.44
N ALA A 589 -25.06 -10.64 -0.13
CA ALA A 589 -24.50 -9.40 0.42
C ALA A 589 -24.17 -8.37 -0.68
N VAL A 590 -23.79 -8.87 -1.87
CA VAL A 590 -23.48 -8.08 -3.07
C VAL A 590 -24.05 -8.81 -4.27
N VAL A 591 -24.56 -8.07 -5.25
CA VAL A 591 -25.02 -8.67 -6.52
C VAL A 591 -24.23 -8.09 -7.69
N VAL A 592 -23.82 -8.96 -8.61
CA VAL A 592 -23.24 -8.60 -9.90
C VAL A 592 -24.20 -9.01 -11.00
N VAL A 593 -24.57 -8.06 -11.84
CA VAL A 593 -25.52 -8.24 -12.95
C VAL A 593 -24.75 -8.19 -14.27
N GLY A 594 -24.69 -9.31 -14.98
CA GLY A 594 -24.12 -9.41 -16.33
C GLY A 594 -25.17 -9.10 -17.38
N LEU A 595 -24.87 -8.20 -18.29
CA LEU A 595 -25.75 -7.75 -19.38
C LEU A 595 -25.00 -7.89 -20.70
N VAL A 596 -25.27 -8.96 -21.43
CA VAL A 596 -24.79 -9.16 -22.82
C VAL A 596 -25.86 -8.63 -23.77
N PRO A 597 -25.67 -7.43 -24.37
CA PRO A 597 -26.78 -6.62 -24.90
C PRO A 597 -27.16 -6.92 -26.37
N PHE A 598 -26.80 -8.11 -26.90
CA PHE A 598 -26.94 -8.41 -28.33
C PHE A 598 -28.33 -8.90 -28.74
N THR A 599 -29.32 -8.88 -27.84
CA THR A 599 -30.69 -9.30 -28.15
C THR A 599 -31.67 -8.15 -28.04
N ARG A 600 -32.81 -8.27 -28.72
CA ARG A 600 -33.88 -7.25 -28.63
C ARG A 600 -34.60 -7.24 -27.26
N ARG A 601 -34.22 -8.09 -26.34
CA ARG A 601 -34.82 -8.19 -24.99
C ARG A 601 -34.27 -7.13 -24.04
N LEU A 602 -33.03 -6.69 -24.26
CA LEU A 602 -32.43 -5.56 -23.58
C LEU A 602 -32.51 -4.32 -24.50
N GLN A 603 -33.08 -3.24 -23.98
CA GLN A 603 -33.28 -2.00 -24.73
C GLN A 603 -32.06 -1.10 -24.52
N THR A 604 -31.25 -0.94 -25.56
CA THR A 604 -29.98 -0.16 -25.50
C THR A 604 -30.13 1.28 -25.94
N GLY A 605 -31.32 1.73 -26.34
CA GLY A 605 -31.60 3.14 -26.62
C GLY A 605 -31.49 3.99 -25.35
N ALA A 606 -31.04 5.23 -25.47
CA ALA A 606 -30.65 6.07 -24.33
C ALA A 606 -31.72 6.19 -23.23
N ASP A 607 -32.99 6.44 -23.60
CA ASP A 607 -34.06 6.58 -22.59
C ASP A 607 -34.41 5.27 -21.91
N ALA A 608 -34.44 4.16 -22.66
CA ALA A 608 -34.74 2.83 -22.13
C ALA A 608 -33.60 2.36 -21.24
N ALA A 609 -32.37 2.51 -21.69
CA ALA A 609 -31.16 2.22 -20.88
C ALA A 609 -31.17 2.97 -19.55
N LYS A 610 -31.52 4.26 -19.58
CA LYS A 610 -31.65 5.08 -18.38
C LYS A 610 -32.72 4.54 -17.43
N GLY A 611 -33.90 4.19 -17.95
CA GLY A 611 -35.00 3.65 -17.12
C GLY A 611 -34.63 2.33 -16.45
N PHE A 612 -33.92 1.44 -17.14
CA PHE A 612 -33.45 0.17 -16.56
C PHE A 612 -32.34 0.38 -15.54
N ALA A 613 -31.37 1.27 -15.83
CA ALA A 613 -30.29 1.63 -14.92
C ALA A 613 -30.82 2.25 -13.62
N ASP A 614 -31.76 3.21 -13.73
CA ASP A 614 -32.40 3.86 -12.57
C ASP A 614 -33.17 2.83 -11.72
N SER A 615 -33.81 1.85 -12.36
CA SER A 615 -34.55 0.78 -11.65
C SER A 615 -33.62 -0.14 -10.88
N LEU A 616 -32.47 -0.56 -11.46
CA LEU A 616 -31.47 -1.37 -10.75
C LEU A 616 -30.83 -0.60 -9.61
N ALA A 617 -30.52 0.70 -9.81
CA ALA A 617 -29.99 1.56 -8.76
C ALA A 617 -30.99 1.74 -7.59
N ALA A 618 -32.27 1.90 -7.91
CA ALA A 618 -33.33 1.97 -6.91
C ALA A 618 -33.46 0.68 -6.10
N LEU A 619 -33.36 -0.49 -6.73
CA LEU A 619 -33.34 -1.78 -6.01
C LEU A 619 -32.15 -1.88 -5.05
N ALA A 620 -30.95 -1.53 -5.51
CA ALA A 620 -29.76 -1.51 -4.67
C ALA A 620 -29.94 -0.59 -3.45
N GLN A 621 -30.49 0.60 -3.67
CA GLN A 621 -30.75 1.58 -2.61
C GLN A 621 -31.83 1.10 -1.63
N GLN A 622 -32.94 0.57 -2.11
CA GLN A 622 -34.05 0.06 -1.29
C GLN A 622 -33.61 -1.09 -0.38
N GLN A 623 -32.79 -2.00 -0.92
CA GLN A 623 -32.24 -3.13 -0.18
C GLN A 623 -31.01 -2.74 0.68
N GLY A 624 -30.44 -1.56 0.47
CA GLY A 624 -29.21 -1.13 1.14
C GLY A 624 -28.00 -2.02 0.80
N LYS A 625 -27.99 -2.65 -0.37
CA LYS A 625 -26.97 -3.62 -0.77
C LYS A 625 -26.25 -3.20 -2.05
N PRO A 626 -24.93 -3.39 -2.13
CA PRO A 626 -24.15 -3.07 -3.33
C PRO A 626 -24.57 -3.91 -4.54
N LEU A 627 -24.66 -3.25 -5.70
CA LEU A 627 -24.95 -3.85 -6.99
C LEU A 627 -23.97 -3.30 -8.03
N GLY A 628 -23.30 -4.17 -8.77
CA GLY A 628 -22.45 -3.82 -9.90
C GLY A 628 -22.96 -4.40 -11.19
N VAL A 629 -22.66 -3.73 -12.30
CA VAL A 629 -23.13 -4.12 -13.64
C VAL A 629 -21.92 -4.49 -14.49
N VAL A 630 -22.02 -5.59 -15.23
CA VAL A 630 -21.03 -6.03 -16.22
C VAL A 630 -21.66 -5.90 -17.60
N ILE A 631 -20.97 -5.20 -18.51
CA ILE A 631 -21.39 -5.08 -19.90
C ILE A 631 -20.18 -5.45 -20.77
N ASP A 632 -20.09 -6.73 -21.15
CA ASP A 632 -19.05 -7.23 -22.03
C ASP A 632 -19.46 -7.01 -23.49
N ALA A 633 -19.24 -5.79 -23.97
CA ALA A 633 -19.61 -5.35 -25.30
C ALA A 633 -18.67 -4.25 -25.82
N GLY A 634 -18.67 -4.04 -27.13
CA GLY A 634 -17.83 -3.06 -27.78
C GLY A 634 -18.30 -1.61 -27.63
N LYS A 635 -17.57 -0.68 -28.26
CA LYS A 635 -17.81 0.78 -28.16
C LYS A 635 -19.18 1.24 -28.62
N GLU A 636 -19.87 0.49 -29.45
CA GLU A 636 -21.24 0.74 -29.85
C GLU A 636 -22.23 0.74 -28.68
N TYR A 637 -21.81 0.25 -27.50
CA TYR A 637 -22.58 0.22 -26.25
C TYR A 637 -22.06 1.20 -25.18
N ASP A 638 -21.13 2.12 -25.52
CA ASP A 638 -20.61 3.10 -24.56
C ASP A 638 -21.76 3.92 -23.93
N ALA A 639 -22.72 4.40 -24.74
CA ALA A 639 -23.88 5.12 -24.24
C ALA A 639 -24.76 4.28 -23.29
N TYR A 640 -24.84 2.97 -23.53
CA TYR A 640 -25.55 2.03 -22.65
C TYR A 640 -24.80 1.89 -21.31
N GLN A 641 -23.48 1.74 -21.33
CA GLN A 641 -22.65 1.71 -20.12
C GLN A 641 -22.74 3.03 -19.32
N GLU A 642 -22.73 4.16 -20.01
CA GLU A 642 -22.85 5.50 -19.41
C GLU A 642 -24.16 5.67 -18.64
N ALA A 643 -25.27 5.09 -19.08
CA ALA A 643 -26.54 5.14 -18.37
C ALA A 643 -26.46 4.52 -16.97
N PHE A 644 -25.84 3.35 -16.80
CA PHE A 644 -25.65 2.73 -15.49
C PHE A 644 -24.67 3.50 -14.61
N THR A 645 -23.59 4.00 -15.21
CA THR A 645 -22.63 4.83 -14.49
C THR A 645 -23.28 6.12 -13.98
N ALA A 646 -24.14 6.77 -14.79
CA ALA A 646 -24.88 7.97 -14.41
C ALA A 646 -25.91 7.71 -13.31
N ALA A 647 -26.48 6.49 -13.25
CA ALA A 647 -27.33 6.04 -12.15
C ALA A 647 -26.57 5.73 -10.85
N GLY A 648 -25.22 5.82 -10.85
CA GLY A 648 -24.37 5.61 -9.68
C GLY A 648 -23.96 4.16 -9.45
N LEU A 649 -24.16 3.28 -10.42
CA LEU A 649 -23.73 1.89 -10.37
C LEU A 649 -22.31 1.75 -10.93
N PRO A 650 -21.41 0.95 -10.32
CA PRO A 650 -20.13 0.62 -10.90
C PRO A 650 -20.33 -0.30 -12.11
N VAL A 651 -19.72 0.05 -13.23
CA VAL A 651 -19.78 -0.69 -14.48
C VAL A 651 -18.44 -1.30 -14.80
N PHE A 652 -18.45 -2.58 -15.21
CA PHE A 652 -17.26 -3.35 -15.52
C PHE A 652 -17.36 -3.93 -16.94
N ASP A 653 -16.22 -4.11 -17.57
CA ASP A 653 -16.11 -4.70 -18.91
C ASP A 653 -16.20 -6.22 -18.93
N ARG A 654 -15.96 -6.86 -17.79
CA ARG A 654 -15.97 -8.33 -17.65
C ARG A 654 -16.42 -8.74 -16.26
N MET A 655 -16.99 -9.96 -16.18
CA MET A 655 -17.39 -10.57 -14.91
C MET A 655 -16.19 -10.71 -13.96
N GLU A 656 -15.02 -11.13 -14.47
CA GLU A 656 -13.80 -11.23 -13.69
C GLU A 656 -13.39 -9.90 -13.09
N SER A 657 -13.47 -8.80 -13.87
CA SER A 657 -13.12 -7.46 -13.37
C SER A 657 -13.96 -7.10 -12.14
N ALA A 658 -15.28 -7.33 -12.19
CA ALA A 658 -16.16 -7.05 -11.06
C ALA A 658 -15.82 -7.90 -9.82
N LEU A 659 -15.67 -9.22 -10.02
CA LEU A 659 -15.47 -10.19 -8.93
C LEU A 659 -14.08 -10.11 -8.31
N LEU A 660 -13.03 -9.81 -9.09
CA LEU A 660 -11.67 -9.65 -8.58
C LEU A 660 -11.57 -8.47 -7.58
N GLY A 661 -12.23 -7.35 -7.85
CA GLY A 661 -12.29 -6.23 -6.90
C GLY A 661 -12.97 -6.63 -5.58
N LEU A 662 -14.06 -7.36 -5.64
CA LEU A 662 -14.76 -7.88 -4.46
C LEU A 662 -13.88 -8.88 -3.68
N ARG A 663 -13.12 -9.73 -4.37
CA ARG A 663 -12.17 -10.68 -3.75
C ARG A 663 -11.05 -9.98 -2.99
N VAL A 664 -10.55 -8.85 -3.49
CA VAL A 664 -9.56 -8.03 -2.78
C VAL A 664 -10.16 -7.44 -1.51
N LEU A 665 -11.41 -7.01 -1.55
CA LEU A 665 -12.11 -6.41 -0.42
C LEU A 665 -12.58 -7.44 0.63
N GLY A 666 -12.76 -8.70 0.26
CA GLY A 666 -13.10 -9.84 1.13
C GLY A 666 -11.89 -10.48 1.76
#